data_a57f9d5deb78466f3dd027e7654d8898
#
_entry.id   a57f9d5deb78466f3dd027e7654d8898
#
_cell.length_a   1.000
_cell.length_b   1.000
_cell.length_c   1.000
_cell.angle_alpha   90.00
_cell.angle_beta   90.00
_cell.angle_gamma   90.00
#
_symmetry.space_group_name_H-M   'P 1'
#
loop_
_entity.id
_entity.type
_entity.pdbx_description
1 polymer ?
#
loop_
_entity_poly.entity_id
_entity_poly.type
_entity_poly.pdbx_seq_one_letter_code
_entity_poly.pdbx_strand_id
1 'polypeptide(L)'
;MVSLAMAALLAVGILSILHATRGPAATLQTDFDDRIVASVDSPIALDFTPDTRMLVATQLGQVRVYKSGQLLQTPALDLSGKICKSFSQGLLGLTVDPNFAANHYVYLFYTYNKFDSCPLDEPSNPNNPVNRVSRFVMAGDTLDPASEVVLIDNIPSHGSHNAGDLHFGKNGYLYVSTGDGVCDYALDSGCAGQNDAARDRNVLLGKILRITRNGNIPATNPFTGADSARCNRTGRTDPGKICQETFAMGLRQPFRFAFDPDASGTRFFINEVGQARWEEVDEGKAGADYAWNLCEGNHDNPEREGSVSCATAPYTPPIHEYSHGTGCSSITGGAFVPNGLWPAMYDNSYLIADYVCNKIFELTPKEEGGFARTEFASDLGKGGPIAMAFGPHGSSQALYYTTYANGGEVHRITYVQGANRAPHAAVSASPSYGDVPLDVSFDGSDSNDPDLEDAVTSYLWNFGDDSPAIETTTSTANHTYTGAGTYTATLTVRDKSGAEDTATVRIDAGNHPPEPTISSPTQGQLFKVGEKIVLHGSATDPQDGQLADGTLSWQVVQHHAGDHTHPFLPPTPGNDVEIVAPAPEDIHSTDPEENYLEVRLTATDSNGLSRTVTQKLAPHTVDVVFQSRPAELDLVVNGHKFDDATRTFMSWEAYRLNVDAPSPQTTPSGVTYSFASWSDGKEQQHDIVTGTAPSSYTATFKACTKTGTSAGETLTGTSSADVICGLGGNDTIDGMGGNDILSGGGGADKVKGGGGADKLYGENYNDALDSRDGVSGNDSLDGGPGTDTKTTDATEKSIAGFP
;
A
#
# COMPACT_ATOMS: atom_id res chain seq x y z
N MET A 1 53.91 30.58 7.82
CA MET A 1 53.48 30.15 9.17
C MET A 1 51.95 30.15 9.10
N VAL A 2 51.40 29.02 8.79
CA VAL A 2 49.96 28.80 8.75
C VAL A 2 49.68 27.58 9.65
N SER A 3 48.97 27.83 10.75
CA SER A 3 48.56 26.78 11.68
C SER A 3 47.41 25.99 11.09
N LEU A 4 47.57 24.65 11.00
CA LEU A 4 46.49 23.70 10.80
C LEU A 4 45.69 23.61 12.10
N ALA A 5 44.39 23.87 12.05
CA ALA A 5 43.45 23.47 13.05
C ALA A 5 42.72 22.22 12.54
N MET A 6 42.97 21.09 13.15
CA MET A 6 42.31 19.80 12.93
C MET A 6 41.02 19.83 13.74
N ALA A 7 39.89 19.92 13.07
CA ALA A 7 38.56 19.75 13.66
C ALA A 7 38.24 18.24 13.69
N ALA A 8 38.23 17.66 14.89
CA ALA A 8 37.67 16.32 15.11
C ALA A 8 36.15 16.44 15.16
N LEU A 9 35.48 15.92 14.17
CA LEU A 9 34.05 15.67 14.24
C LEU A 9 33.83 14.42 15.09
N LEU A 10 33.33 14.63 16.31
CA LEU A 10 32.70 13.56 17.09
C LEU A 10 31.35 13.26 16.41
N ALA A 11 31.25 12.11 15.76
CA ALA A 11 29.97 11.52 15.43
C ALA A 11 29.29 11.07 16.74
N VAL A 12 28.34 11.86 17.23
CA VAL A 12 27.44 11.45 18.30
C VAL A 12 26.39 10.56 17.64
N GLY A 13 26.60 9.24 17.69
CA GLY A 13 25.55 8.28 17.39
C GLY A 13 24.44 8.46 18.43
N ILE A 14 23.27 8.89 17.97
CA ILE A 14 22.06 8.93 18.80
C ILE A 14 21.66 7.48 19.03
N LEU A 15 21.99 6.95 20.21
CA LEU A 15 21.60 5.63 20.67
C LEU A 15 20.13 5.71 21.07
N SER A 16 19.21 5.39 20.16
CA SER A 16 17.79 5.26 20.49
C SER A 16 17.59 3.93 21.21
N ILE A 17 17.57 3.95 22.53
CA ILE A 17 17.15 2.83 23.36
C ILE A 17 15.62 2.81 23.27
N LEU A 18 15.05 1.86 22.52
CA LEU A 18 13.61 1.62 22.51
C LEU A 18 13.19 1.08 23.88
N HIS A 19 12.86 1.97 24.79
CA HIS A 19 12.04 1.62 25.93
C HIS A 19 10.61 1.37 25.41
N ALA A 20 9.99 0.28 25.81
CA ALA A 20 8.55 0.09 25.61
C ALA A 20 7.81 1.04 26.57
N THR A 21 7.88 2.32 26.29
CA THR A 21 6.99 3.30 26.91
C THR A 21 5.64 3.20 26.21
N ARG A 22 4.55 3.00 26.97
CA ARG A 22 3.22 3.35 26.48
C ARG A 22 3.33 4.75 25.87
N GLY A 23 2.79 4.92 24.65
CA GLY A 23 2.62 6.24 24.06
C GLY A 23 1.78 7.14 24.98
N PRO A 24 1.74 8.45 24.74
CA PRO A 24 0.82 9.33 25.42
C PRO A 24 -0.61 8.76 25.31
N ALA A 25 -1.42 9.00 26.35
CA ALA A 25 -2.83 8.60 26.32
C ALA A 25 -3.52 9.28 25.13
N ALA A 26 -4.42 8.54 24.43
CA ALA A 26 -5.22 9.11 23.35
C ALA A 26 -5.95 10.37 23.81
N THR A 27 -5.91 11.42 22.99
CA THR A 27 -6.71 12.63 23.18
C THR A 27 -8.06 12.42 22.51
N LEU A 28 -9.13 12.42 23.30
CA LEU A 28 -10.50 12.12 22.87
C LEU A 28 -11.43 13.32 23.06
N GLN A 29 -12.57 13.29 22.37
CA GLN A 29 -13.71 14.17 22.71
C GLN A 29 -14.16 13.92 24.15
N THR A 30 -14.74 14.95 24.78
CA THR A 30 -15.26 14.90 26.16
C THR A 30 -16.22 13.71 26.35
N ASP A 31 -16.21 13.07 27.51
CA ASP A 31 -17.02 11.90 27.88
C ASP A 31 -16.71 10.59 27.13
N PHE A 32 -15.58 10.48 26.46
CA PHE A 32 -15.09 9.20 25.91
C PHE A 32 -13.85 8.70 26.66
N ASP A 33 -13.73 7.38 26.76
CA ASP A 33 -12.60 6.69 27.41
C ASP A 33 -11.99 5.65 26.43
N ASP A 34 -10.67 5.68 26.25
CA ASP A 34 -9.92 4.71 25.42
C ASP A 34 -9.13 3.75 26.30
N ARG A 35 -9.24 2.45 26.02
CA ARG A 35 -8.56 1.40 26.77
C ARG A 35 -7.95 0.37 25.84
N ILE A 36 -6.69 0.02 26.06
CA ILE A 36 -6.05 -1.14 25.42
C ILE A 36 -6.73 -2.41 25.98
N VAL A 37 -7.24 -3.25 25.08
CA VAL A 37 -7.86 -4.52 25.45
C VAL A 37 -7.01 -5.73 25.12
N ALA A 38 -6.11 -5.62 24.15
CA ALA A 38 -5.17 -6.68 23.82
C ALA A 38 -3.96 -6.13 23.07
N SER A 39 -2.77 -6.69 23.32
CA SER A 39 -1.60 -6.52 22.46
C SER A 39 -1.58 -7.66 21.45
N VAL A 40 -1.53 -7.34 20.17
CA VAL A 40 -1.58 -8.29 19.05
C VAL A 40 -0.60 -7.82 18.00
N ASP A 41 0.31 -8.69 17.57
CA ASP A 41 1.31 -8.32 16.56
C ASP A 41 0.67 -8.08 15.19
N SER A 42 0.90 -6.89 14.62
CA SER A 42 0.44 -6.46 13.29
C SER A 42 -1.07 -6.72 13.02
N PRO A 43 -2.00 -6.28 13.92
CA PRO A 43 -3.43 -6.53 13.74
C PRO A 43 -3.97 -5.65 12.62
N ILE A 44 -4.58 -6.28 11.61
CA ILE A 44 -5.00 -5.60 10.38
C ILE A 44 -6.53 -5.55 10.21
N ALA A 45 -7.27 -6.50 10.74
CA ALA A 45 -8.73 -6.54 10.68
C ALA A 45 -9.31 -7.18 11.94
N LEU A 46 -10.55 -6.82 12.29
CA LEU A 46 -11.27 -7.41 13.42
C LEU A 46 -12.77 -7.54 13.11
N ASP A 47 -13.41 -8.57 13.68
CA ASP A 47 -14.85 -8.75 13.64
C ASP A 47 -15.32 -9.58 14.85
N PHE A 48 -16.62 -9.63 15.08
CA PHE A 48 -17.20 -10.21 16.27
C PHE A 48 -18.13 -11.38 15.93
N THR A 49 -18.00 -12.47 16.66
CA THR A 49 -19.00 -13.56 16.62
C THR A 49 -20.22 -13.20 17.46
N PRO A 50 -21.41 -13.75 17.15
CA PRO A 50 -22.64 -13.51 17.94
C PRO A 50 -22.53 -13.91 19.43
N ASP A 51 -21.60 -14.78 19.78
CA ASP A 51 -21.30 -15.16 21.17
C ASP A 51 -20.22 -14.30 21.81
N THR A 52 -19.99 -13.08 21.27
CA THR A 52 -19.13 -12.00 21.78
C THR A 52 -17.62 -12.25 21.77
N ARG A 53 -17.13 -13.26 21.05
CA ARG A 53 -15.70 -13.38 20.77
C ARG A 53 -15.29 -12.35 19.74
N MET A 54 -14.17 -11.67 19.97
CA MET A 54 -13.52 -10.86 18.95
C MET A 54 -12.48 -11.71 18.22
N LEU A 55 -12.57 -11.76 16.90
CA LEU A 55 -11.56 -12.34 16.01
C LEU A 55 -10.68 -11.21 15.47
N VAL A 56 -9.38 -11.38 15.55
CA VAL A 56 -8.39 -10.40 15.06
C VAL A 56 -7.49 -11.08 14.05
N ALA A 57 -7.51 -10.61 12.81
CA ALA A 57 -6.56 -11.02 11.78
C ALA A 57 -5.26 -10.26 11.94
N THR A 58 -4.12 -10.95 11.86
CA THR A 58 -2.80 -10.31 11.81
C THR A 58 -2.25 -10.40 10.38
N GLN A 59 -1.59 -9.35 9.91
CA GLN A 59 -0.99 -9.37 8.56
C GLN A 59 -0.04 -10.57 8.39
N LEU A 60 0.60 -11.02 9.47
CA LEU A 60 1.52 -12.14 9.49
C LEU A 60 0.86 -13.51 9.26
N GLY A 61 -0.49 -13.57 9.17
CA GLY A 61 -1.25 -14.75 8.77
C GLY A 61 -1.97 -15.49 9.89
N GLN A 62 -2.06 -14.91 11.09
CA GLN A 62 -2.79 -15.53 12.19
C GLN A 62 -4.18 -14.92 12.38
N VAL A 63 -5.15 -15.76 12.73
CA VAL A 63 -6.43 -15.33 13.32
C VAL A 63 -6.37 -15.57 14.82
N ARG A 64 -6.41 -14.48 15.59
CA ARG A 64 -6.39 -14.49 17.06
C ARG A 64 -7.80 -14.37 17.61
N VAL A 65 -8.02 -14.93 18.79
CA VAL A 65 -9.32 -14.88 19.49
C VAL A 65 -9.17 -14.17 20.83
N TYR A 66 -9.94 -13.11 21.01
CA TYR A 66 -10.13 -12.46 22.32
C TYR A 66 -11.48 -12.91 22.90
N LYS A 67 -11.44 -13.46 24.10
CA LYS A 67 -12.61 -14.06 24.75
C LYS A 67 -12.56 -13.88 26.26
N SER A 68 -13.66 -13.46 26.86
CA SER A 68 -13.78 -13.30 28.33
C SER A 68 -12.68 -12.44 28.96
N GLY A 69 -12.31 -11.34 28.29
CA GLY A 69 -11.30 -10.42 28.78
C GLY A 69 -9.85 -10.81 28.51
N GLN A 70 -9.60 -11.87 27.73
CA GLN A 70 -8.25 -12.39 27.47
C GLN A 70 -8.03 -12.76 26.00
N LEU A 71 -6.85 -12.43 25.48
CA LEU A 71 -6.36 -12.94 24.21
C LEU A 71 -5.87 -14.37 24.39
N LEU A 72 -6.45 -15.31 23.63
CA LEU A 72 -6.03 -16.71 23.71
C LEU A 72 -4.62 -16.88 23.18
N GLN A 73 -3.80 -17.69 23.85
CA GLN A 73 -2.39 -17.93 23.47
C GLN A 73 -2.29 -18.62 22.11
N THR A 74 -3.12 -19.65 21.87
CA THR A 74 -3.12 -20.38 20.59
C THR A 74 -3.96 -19.63 19.57
N PRO A 75 -3.44 -19.32 18.36
CA PRO A 75 -4.24 -18.74 17.30
C PRO A 75 -5.35 -19.69 16.85
N ALA A 76 -6.48 -19.14 16.45
CA ALA A 76 -7.58 -19.93 15.87
C ALA A 76 -7.18 -20.55 14.52
N LEU A 77 -6.34 -19.87 13.75
CA LEU A 77 -5.78 -20.33 12.48
C LEU A 77 -4.41 -19.70 12.30
N ASP A 78 -3.48 -20.46 11.70
CA ASP A 78 -2.17 -19.97 11.29
C ASP A 78 -1.94 -20.32 9.81
N LEU A 79 -1.90 -19.27 8.97
CA LEU A 79 -1.60 -19.34 7.54
C LEU A 79 -0.19 -18.84 7.23
N SER A 80 0.65 -18.52 8.23
CA SER A 80 1.95 -17.84 8.05
C SER A 80 2.90 -18.56 7.08
N GLY A 81 2.80 -19.90 6.97
CA GLY A 81 3.55 -20.71 6.01
C GLY A 81 2.93 -20.81 4.62
N LYS A 82 1.76 -20.19 4.37
CA LYS A 82 1.03 -20.29 3.09
C LYS A 82 0.81 -18.95 2.41
N ILE A 83 1.26 -17.86 3.00
CA ILE A 83 1.02 -16.50 2.51
C ILE A 83 2.32 -15.73 2.27
N CYS A 84 2.27 -14.79 1.34
CA CYS A 84 3.27 -13.74 1.23
C CYS A 84 2.94 -12.59 2.18
N LYS A 85 3.96 -11.91 2.73
CA LYS A 85 3.82 -10.95 3.85
C LYS A 85 4.59 -9.64 3.62
N SER A 86 5.03 -9.40 2.40
CA SER A 86 5.79 -8.19 2.05
C SER A 86 4.86 -7.05 1.67
N PHE A 87 5.22 -5.82 2.00
CA PHE A 87 4.42 -4.62 1.74
C PHE A 87 2.97 -4.74 2.28
N SER A 88 1.97 -4.51 1.43
CA SER A 88 0.56 -4.69 1.78
C SER A 88 0.02 -6.10 1.50
N GLN A 89 0.91 -7.09 1.38
CA GLN A 89 0.56 -8.51 1.33
C GLN A 89 0.35 -9.10 2.73
N GLY A 90 -0.38 -10.19 2.83
CA GLY A 90 -0.62 -10.87 4.11
C GLY A 90 -2.01 -11.46 4.22
N LEU A 91 -2.44 -11.70 5.44
CA LEU A 91 -3.86 -11.90 5.79
C LEU A 91 -4.44 -10.50 6.03
N LEU A 92 -5.28 -10.00 5.11
CA LEU A 92 -5.65 -8.60 5.01
C LEU A 92 -7.07 -8.29 5.49
N GLY A 93 -7.97 -9.27 5.45
CA GLY A 93 -9.35 -9.09 5.86
C GLY A 93 -9.97 -10.32 6.51
N LEU A 94 -10.96 -10.06 7.36
CA LEU A 94 -11.71 -11.06 8.09
C LEU A 94 -13.15 -10.59 8.29
N THR A 95 -14.14 -11.49 8.06
CA THR A 95 -15.53 -11.24 8.49
C THR A 95 -16.23 -12.52 8.89
N VAL A 96 -17.18 -12.38 9.82
CA VAL A 96 -18.02 -13.45 10.37
C VAL A 96 -19.34 -13.50 9.60
N ASP A 97 -19.81 -14.71 9.25
CA ASP A 97 -21.11 -14.88 8.57
C ASP A 97 -22.26 -14.37 9.45
N PRO A 98 -23.21 -13.57 8.93
CA PRO A 98 -24.39 -13.16 9.70
C PRO A 98 -25.21 -14.31 10.28
N ASN A 99 -25.11 -15.52 9.69
CA ASN A 99 -25.73 -16.74 10.19
C ASN A 99 -24.75 -17.63 10.99
N PHE A 100 -23.70 -17.05 11.55
CA PHE A 100 -22.62 -17.78 12.24
C PHE A 100 -23.15 -18.76 13.30
N ALA A 101 -24.19 -18.40 14.05
CA ALA A 101 -24.80 -19.27 15.03
C ALA A 101 -25.28 -20.64 14.46
N ALA A 102 -25.57 -20.69 13.15
CA ALA A 102 -26.01 -21.89 12.47
C ALA A 102 -24.93 -22.57 11.62
N ASN A 103 -24.03 -21.79 11.02
CA ASN A 103 -23.09 -22.32 10.03
C ASN A 103 -21.60 -22.22 10.45
N HIS A 104 -21.29 -21.40 11.44
CA HIS A 104 -19.94 -21.16 11.97
C HIS A 104 -18.91 -20.70 10.92
N TYR A 105 -19.36 -20.00 9.87
CA TYR A 105 -18.50 -19.57 8.78
C TYR A 105 -17.75 -18.28 9.12
N VAL A 106 -16.47 -18.27 8.79
CA VAL A 106 -15.57 -17.09 8.80
C VAL A 106 -14.91 -16.98 7.43
N TYR A 107 -14.85 -15.77 6.90
CA TYR A 107 -14.30 -15.48 5.60
C TYR A 107 -13.01 -14.69 5.76
N LEU A 108 -11.99 -15.03 4.96
CA LEU A 108 -10.68 -14.43 5.00
C LEU A 108 -10.28 -13.99 3.59
N PHE A 109 -9.62 -12.83 3.51
CA PHE A 109 -8.88 -12.39 2.33
C PHE A 109 -7.40 -12.42 2.64
N TYR A 110 -6.60 -13.06 1.79
CA TYR A 110 -5.16 -13.19 2.00
C TYR A 110 -4.38 -13.37 0.71
N THR A 111 -3.10 -12.95 0.75
CA THR A 111 -2.16 -13.13 -0.36
C THR A 111 -1.54 -14.53 -0.31
N TYR A 112 -2.04 -15.43 -1.15
CA TYR A 112 -1.64 -16.83 -1.19
C TYR A 112 -0.32 -17.03 -1.93
N ASN A 113 0.63 -17.70 -1.26
CA ASN A 113 1.90 -18.15 -1.84
C ASN A 113 1.67 -19.39 -2.74
N LYS A 114 1.12 -19.17 -3.92
CA LYS A 114 0.64 -20.22 -4.81
C LYS A 114 1.75 -21.10 -5.40
N PHE A 115 2.96 -20.54 -5.52
CA PHE A 115 4.09 -21.19 -6.19
C PHE A 115 5.27 -21.40 -5.23
N ASP A 116 5.02 -21.41 -3.94
CA ASP A 116 6.05 -21.47 -2.88
C ASP A 116 7.14 -20.41 -3.05
N SER A 117 6.76 -19.25 -3.59
CA SER A 117 7.62 -18.08 -3.78
C SER A 117 6.82 -16.79 -3.68
N CYS A 118 7.48 -15.70 -3.28
CA CYS A 118 6.87 -14.38 -3.13
C CYS A 118 7.72 -13.35 -3.90
N PRO A 119 7.81 -13.45 -5.23
CA PRO A 119 8.57 -12.49 -6.02
C PRO A 119 7.92 -11.10 -5.99
N LEU A 120 8.76 -10.05 -6.08
CA LEU A 120 8.35 -8.66 -6.12
C LEU A 120 9.03 -7.90 -7.28
N ASP A 121 9.67 -8.63 -8.18
CA ASP A 121 10.58 -8.11 -9.20
C ASP A 121 9.86 -7.70 -10.50
N GLU A 122 8.79 -8.37 -10.87
CA GLU A 122 8.10 -8.15 -12.15
C GLU A 122 6.59 -8.32 -12.01
N PRO A 123 5.77 -7.31 -12.39
CA PRO A 123 4.30 -7.43 -12.37
C PRO A 123 3.79 -8.62 -13.19
N SER A 124 4.43 -8.91 -14.33
CA SER A 124 4.07 -10.00 -15.24
C SER A 124 4.66 -11.37 -14.86
N ASN A 125 5.41 -11.49 -13.75
CA ASN A 125 6.01 -12.76 -13.33
C ASN A 125 4.90 -13.81 -13.09
N PRO A 126 4.90 -14.94 -13.82
CA PRO A 126 3.85 -15.96 -13.70
C PRO A 126 3.86 -16.66 -12.33
N ASN A 127 4.91 -16.49 -11.54
CA ASN A 127 5.04 -17.04 -10.19
C ASN A 127 4.65 -16.02 -9.09
N ASN A 128 4.10 -14.87 -9.46
CA ASN A 128 3.59 -13.91 -8.48
C ASN A 128 2.54 -14.56 -7.57
N PRO A 129 2.51 -14.19 -6.29
CA PRO A 129 1.44 -14.60 -5.39
C PRO A 129 0.10 -14.07 -5.89
N VAL A 130 -0.97 -14.61 -5.36
CA VAL A 130 -2.32 -14.21 -5.74
C VAL A 130 -3.16 -13.88 -4.51
N ASN A 131 -4.00 -12.87 -4.61
CA ASN A 131 -4.99 -12.65 -3.57
C ASN A 131 -6.15 -13.64 -3.71
N ARG A 132 -6.64 -14.10 -2.56
CA ARG A 132 -7.66 -15.15 -2.44
C ARG A 132 -8.70 -14.81 -1.40
N VAL A 133 -9.95 -15.12 -1.69
CA VAL A 133 -11.05 -15.11 -0.72
C VAL A 133 -11.43 -16.54 -0.40
N SER A 134 -11.31 -16.94 0.87
CA SER A 134 -11.67 -18.26 1.33
C SER A 134 -12.63 -18.21 2.51
N ARG A 135 -13.48 -19.24 2.64
CA ARG A 135 -14.36 -19.47 3.77
C ARG A 135 -13.89 -20.68 4.56
N PHE A 136 -13.89 -20.54 5.88
CA PHE A 136 -13.54 -21.59 6.85
C PHE A 136 -14.70 -21.86 7.80
N VAL A 137 -14.68 -23.02 8.47
CA VAL A 137 -15.61 -23.37 9.55
C VAL A 137 -14.92 -23.24 10.89
N MET A 138 -15.52 -22.51 11.81
CA MET A 138 -15.04 -22.37 13.18
C MET A 138 -15.63 -23.45 14.08
N ALA A 139 -14.79 -24.22 14.77
CA ALA A 139 -15.15 -25.25 15.74
C ALA A 139 -14.55 -24.89 17.11
N GLY A 140 -15.40 -24.54 18.07
CA GLY A 140 -14.92 -23.97 19.34
C GLY A 140 -14.18 -22.65 19.09
N ASP A 141 -12.93 -22.55 19.54
CA ASP A 141 -12.10 -21.37 19.36
C ASP A 141 -11.07 -21.52 18.21
N THR A 142 -11.23 -22.51 17.32
CA THR A 142 -10.35 -22.80 16.20
C THR A 142 -11.08 -22.79 14.86
N LEU A 143 -10.41 -22.32 13.80
CA LEU A 143 -10.84 -22.46 12.40
C LEU A 143 -10.22 -23.74 11.84
N ASP A 144 -11.04 -24.65 11.29
CA ASP A 144 -10.57 -25.90 10.69
C ASP A 144 -9.90 -25.64 9.32
N PRO A 145 -8.57 -25.79 9.17
CA PRO A 145 -7.89 -25.59 7.90
C PRO A 145 -8.38 -26.53 6.78
N ALA A 146 -8.89 -27.72 7.13
CA ALA A 146 -9.41 -28.69 6.16
C ALA A 146 -10.81 -28.30 5.63
N SER A 147 -11.49 -27.37 6.29
CA SER A 147 -12.80 -26.86 5.88
C SER A 147 -12.72 -25.73 4.84
N GLU A 148 -11.52 -25.36 4.39
CA GLU A 148 -11.34 -24.27 3.46
C GLU A 148 -12.13 -24.45 2.17
N VAL A 149 -12.91 -23.44 1.82
CA VAL A 149 -13.60 -23.33 0.52
C VAL A 149 -13.17 -22.03 -0.15
N VAL A 150 -12.40 -22.15 -1.23
CA VAL A 150 -11.95 -21.00 -2.02
C VAL A 150 -13.11 -20.46 -2.85
N LEU A 151 -13.49 -19.19 -2.65
CA LEU A 151 -14.60 -18.50 -3.31
C LEU A 151 -14.12 -17.70 -4.52
N ILE A 152 -13.03 -16.94 -4.35
CA ILE A 152 -12.32 -16.20 -5.40
C ILE A 152 -10.83 -16.52 -5.29
N ASP A 153 -10.18 -16.72 -6.43
CA ASP A 153 -8.76 -17.06 -6.52
C ASP A 153 -8.10 -16.30 -7.68
N ASN A 154 -6.77 -16.25 -7.65
CA ASN A 154 -5.96 -15.71 -8.75
C ASN A 154 -6.20 -14.21 -9.05
N ILE A 155 -6.63 -13.41 -8.07
CA ILE A 155 -6.54 -11.96 -8.19
C ILE A 155 -5.05 -11.62 -8.16
N PRO A 156 -4.50 -10.93 -9.17
CA PRO A 156 -3.07 -10.60 -9.21
C PRO A 156 -2.60 -9.84 -7.97
N SER A 157 -1.37 -10.12 -7.49
CA SER A 157 -0.75 -9.42 -6.38
C SER A 157 0.74 -9.25 -6.63
N HIS A 158 1.24 -8.03 -6.56
CA HIS A 158 2.64 -7.68 -6.78
C HIS A 158 3.15 -6.76 -5.65
N GLY A 159 2.90 -7.11 -4.38
CA GLY A 159 3.40 -6.34 -3.23
C GLY A 159 2.40 -5.34 -2.69
N SER A 160 2.17 -4.21 -3.34
CA SER A 160 1.31 -3.12 -2.84
C SER A 160 -0.11 -3.12 -3.42
N HIS A 161 -0.97 -2.25 -2.89
CA HIS A 161 -2.36 -2.02 -3.27
C HIS A 161 -3.21 -3.29 -3.38
N ASN A 162 -3.18 -4.12 -2.35
CA ASN A 162 -4.00 -5.33 -2.29
C ASN A 162 -5.40 -5.09 -1.72
N ALA A 163 -5.62 -4.01 -0.95
CA ALA A 163 -6.84 -3.77 -0.19
C ALA A 163 -7.24 -4.99 0.66
N GLY A 164 -8.34 -5.66 0.36
CA GLY A 164 -8.65 -6.97 0.94
C GLY A 164 -9.66 -6.95 2.08
N ASP A 165 -10.36 -5.85 2.29
CA ASP A 165 -11.45 -5.79 3.26
C ASP A 165 -12.68 -6.56 2.76
N LEU A 166 -13.46 -7.11 3.69
CA LEU A 166 -14.65 -7.88 3.35
C LEU A 166 -15.72 -7.83 4.46
N HIS A 167 -16.97 -7.58 4.05
CA HIS A 167 -18.12 -7.47 4.95
C HIS A 167 -19.40 -7.99 4.28
N PHE A 168 -20.35 -8.42 5.11
CA PHE A 168 -21.70 -8.74 4.64
C PHE A 168 -22.60 -7.51 4.67
N GLY A 169 -23.23 -7.23 3.55
CA GLY A 169 -24.30 -6.23 3.50
C GLY A 169 -25.60 -6.76 4.09
N LYS A 170 -26.55 -5.88 4.44
CA LYS A 170 -27.91 -6.22 4.92
C LYS A 170 -28.69 -7.11 3.93
N ASN A 171 -28.31 -7.11 2.67
CA ASN A 171 -28.88 -7.99 1.62
C ASN A 171 -28.33 -9.43 1.69
N GLY A 172 -27.42 -9.74 2.63
CA GLY A 172 -26.83 -11.05 2.84
C GLY A 172 -25.77 -11.47 1.83
N TYR A 173 -25.29 -10.54 1.00
CA TYR A 173 -24.18 -10.77 0.09
C TYR A 173 -22.86 -10.35 0.72
N LEU A 174 -21.78 -11.04 0.35
CA LEU A 174 -20.40 -10.69 0.71
C LEU A 174 -19.86 -9.67 -0.29
N TYR A 175 -19.38 -8.56 0.22
CA TYR A 175 -18.66 -7.54 -0.51
C TYR A 175 -17.18 -7.65 -0.16
N VAL A 176 -16.31 -7.41 -1.15
CA VAL A 176 -14.85 -7.55 -1.02
C VAL A 176 -14.20 -6.39 -1.76
N SER A 177 -13.26 -5.69 -1.13
CA SER A 177 -12.45 -4.68 -1.80
C SER A 177 -11.18 -5.29 -2.39
N THR A 178 -10.74 -4.78 -3.54
CA THR A 178 -9.48 -5.12 -4.19
C THR A 178 -8.81 -3.85 -4.68
N GLY A 179 -7.52 -3.69 -4.44
CA GLY A 179 -6.73 -2.57 -4.96
C GLY A 179 -6.31 -2.78 -6.41
N ASP A 180 -5.72 -1.76 -7.02
CA ASP A 180 -5.29 -1.75 -8.41
C ASP A 180 -3.99 -2.55 -8.67
N GLY A 181 -3.31 -3.01 -7.60
CA GLY A 181 -2.09 -3.81 -7.68
C GLY A 181 -0.84 -3.01 -8.09
N VAL A 182 -0.91 -1.67 -8.10
CA VAL A 182 0.15 -0.72 -8.49
C VAL A 182 0.45 -0.69 -9.98
N CYS A 183 0.47 -1.84 -10.64
CA CYS A 183 0.81 -1.95 -12.06
C CYS A 183 -0.28 -2.73 -12.82
N ASP A 184 -0.42 -2.39 -14.07
CA ASP A 184 -1.33 -3.10 -14.97
C ASP A 184 -0.82 -4.49 -15.34
N TYR A 185 -1.65 -5.49 -15.07
CA TYR A 185 -1.40 -6.90 -15.39
C TYR A 185 -1.88 -7.31 -16.78
N ALA A 186 -2.61 -6.47 -17.48
CA ALA A 186 -2.97 -6.64 -18.89
C ALA A 186 -1.82 -6.21 -19.81
N LEU A 187 -0.90 -5.39 -19.30
CA LEU A 187 0.26 -4.83 -20.00
C LEU A 187 -0.11 -3.84 -21.13
N ASP A 188 -1.28 -3.20 -21.01
CA ASP A 188 -1.73 -2.17 -21.96
C ASP A 188 -1.71 -0.75 -21.38
N SER A 189 -1.31 -0.61 -20.10
CA SER A 189 -0.99 0.65 -19.43
C SER A 189 0.30 0.52 -18.60
N GLY A 190 0.53 1.38 -17.61
CA GLY A 190 1.75 1.43 -16.82
C GLY A 190 1.57 1.07 -15.35
N CYS A 191 2.42 1.66 -14.51
CA CYS A 191 2.36 1.54 -13.05
C CYS A 191 1.95 2.88 -12.43
N ALA A 192 1.66 2.90 -11.13
CA ALA A 192 1.27 4.07 -10.34
C ALA A 192 0.09 4.82 -10.98
N GLY A 193 0.17 6.11 -11.19
CA GLY A 193 -0.87 6.93 -11.82
C GLY A 193 -1.21 6.57 -13.26
N GLN A 194 -0.39 5.77 -13.94
CA GLN A 194 -0.67 5.26 -15.27
C GLN A 194 -1.43 3.93 -15.27
N ASN A 195 -1.46 3.21 -14.16
CA ASN A 195 -2.15 1.94 -14.03
C ASN A 195 -3.67 2.10 -14.17
N ASP A 196 -4.27 1.61 -15.26
CA ASP A 196 -5.70 1.67 -15.50
C ASP A 196 -6.47 0.36 -15.19
N ALA A 197 -5.78 -0.65 -14.60
CA ALA A 197 -6.40 -1.90 -14.19
C ALA A 197 -7.67 -1.73 -13.34
N ALA A 198 -7.76 -0.63 -12.56
CA ALA A 198 -8.96 -0.27 -11.80
C ALA A 198 -10.19 -0.04 -12.70
N ARG A 199 -10.01 0.37 -13.95
CA ARG A 199 -11.05 0.63 -14.94
C ARG A 199 -11.23 -0.51 -15.93
N ASP A 200 -10.27 -1.42 -16.01
CA ASP A 200 -10.40 -2.64 -16.80
C ASP A 200 -11.53 -3.51 -16.27
N ARG A 201 -12.52 -3.75 -17.12
CA ARG A 201 -13.72 -4.50 -16.75
C ARG A 201 -13.52 -6.01 -16.69
N ASN A 202 -12.45 -6.48 -17.34
CA ASN A 202 -12.12 -7.91 -17.45
C ASN A 202 -11.20 -8.43 -16.37
N VAL A 203 -10.74 -7.58 -15.43
CA VAL A 203 -9.91 -7.95 -14.27
C VAL A 203 -10.60 -7.61 -12.94
N LEU A 204 -10.18 -8.28 -11.85
CA LEU A 204 -10.73 -8.05 -10.51
C LEU A 204 -9.92 -7.06 -9.67
N LEU A 205 -9.05 -6.25 -10.27
CA LEU A 205 -8.25 -5.24 -9.61
C LEU A 205 -8.97 -3.88 -9.54
N GLY A 206 -8.78 -3.14 -8.45
CA GLY A 206 -9.38 -1.80 -8.27
C GLY A 206 -10.90 -1.80 -8.22
N LYS A 207 -11.50 -2.73 -7.48
CA LYS A 207 -12.95 -3.02 -7.48
C LYS A 207 -13.54 -3.17 -6.07
N ILE A 208 -14.82 -2.92 -5.96
CA ILE A 208 -15.65 -3.61 -4.97
C ILE A 208 -16.30 -4.81 -5.68
N LEU A 209 -16.04 -6.01 -5.19
CA LEU A 209 -16.64 -7.25 -5.68
C LEU A 209 -17.86 -7.60 -4.83
N ARG A 210 -18.84 -8.28 -5.41
CA ARG A 210 -20.02 -8.77 -4.68
C ARG A 210 -20.38 -10.18 -5.10
N ILE A 211 -20.42 -11.08 -4.11
CA ILE A 211 -20.76 -12.50 -4.27
C ILE A 211 -21.74 -12.98 -3.18
N THR A 212 -22.37 -14.12 -3.40
CA THR A 212 -23.10 -14.80 -2.33
C THR A 212 -22.13 -15.47 -1.35
N ARG A 213 -22.61 -15.86 -0.16
CA ARG A 213 -21.80 -16.61 0.84
C ARG A 213 -21.14 -17.89 0.31
N ASN A 214 -21.61 -18.42 -0.82
CA ASN A 214 -21.05 -19.60 -1.48
C ASN A 214 -20.28 -19.29 -2.78
N GLY A 215 -19.95 -18.01 -3.01
CA GLY A 215 -19.16 -17.58 -4.17
C GLY A 215 -19.95 -17.47 -5.48
N ASN A 216 -21.29 -17.59 -5.50
CA ASN A 216 -22.08 -17.39 -6.70
C ASN A 216 -22.37 -15.89 -6.95
N ILE A 217 -22.73 -15.56 -8.18
CA ILE A 217 -23.09 -14.18 -8.54
C ILE A 217 -24.52 -13.88 -8.10
N PRO A 218 -24.78 -12.81 -7.34
CA PRO A 218 -26.12 -12.29 -7.11
C PRO A 218 -26.79 -11.86 -8.42
N ALA A 219 -28.05 -12.20 -8.60
CA ALA A 219 -28.82 -11.81 -9.78
C ALA A 219 -28.94 -10.26 -9.95
N THR A 220 -28.68 -9.52 -8.88
CA THR A 220 -28.70 -8.06 -8.82
C THR A 220 -27.33 -7.42 -9.02
N ASN A 221 -26.29 -8.20 -9.39
CA ASN A 221 -25.02 -7.60 -9.78
C ASN A 221 -25.18 -6.79 -11.07
N PRO A 222 -24.49 -5.63 -11.19
CA PRO A 222 -24.69 -4.72 -12.32
C PRO A 222 -24.26 -5.31 -13.67
N PHE A 223 -23.31 -6.25 -13.67
CA PHE A 223 -22.66 -6.77 -14.88
C PHE A 223 -22.92 -8.29 -15.03
N THR A 224 -24.16 -8.66 -15.43
CA THR A 224 -24.57 -10.07 -15.60
C THR A 224 -25.07 -10.39 -17.01
N GLY A 225 -24.83 -9.51 -18.00
CA GLY A 225 -25.27 -9.65 -19.39
C GLY A 225 -24.46 -10.66 -20.20
N ALA A 226 -24.76 -10.74 -21.50
CA ALA A 226 -24.08 -11.63 -22.46
C ALA A 226 -22.57 -11.34 -22.61
N ASP A 227 -22.19 -10.05 -22.41
CA ASP A 227 -20.81 -9.58 -22.50
C ASP A 227 -20.08 -9.69 -21.16
N SER A 228 -20.49 -10.60 -20.28
CA SER A 228 -19.87 -10.81 -18.98
C SER A 228 -19.51 -12.28 -18.76
N ALA A 229 -18.52 -12.52 -17.88
CA ALA A 229 -18.07 -13.86 -17.54
C ALA A 229 -17.62 -13.93 -16.08
N ARG A 230 -17.49 -15.15 -15.55
CA ARG A 230 -16.96 -15.40 -14.20
C ARG A 230 -15.45 -15.23 -14.19
N CYS A 231 -14.94 -14.50 -13.21
CA CYS A 231 -13.51 -14.28 -12.98
C CYS A 231 -12.98 -14.98 -11.71
N ASN A 232 -13.84 -15.62 -10.93
CA ASN A 232 -13.51 -16.12 -9.59
C ASN A 232 -12.42 -17.21 -9.54
N ARG A 233 -12.01 -17.78 -10.66
CA ARG A 233 -10.95 -18.81 -10.72
C ARG A 233 -9.68 -18.33 -11.39
N THR A 234 -9.76 -17.27 -12.15
CA THR A 234 -8.67 -16.76 -13.01
C THR A 234 -8.24 -15.33 -12.64
N GLY A 235 -9.00 -14.63 -11.79
CA GLY A 235 -8.80 -13.20 -11.49
C GLY A 235 -9.16 -12.26 -12.64
N ARG A 236 -9.39 -12.82 -13.84
CA ARG A 236 -9.70 -12.07 -15.07
C ARG A 236 -10.51 -12.91 -16.06
N THR A 237 -11.03 -12.27 -17.10
CA THR A 237 -11.69 -12.91 -18.25
C THR A 237 -11.11 -12.37 -19.56
N ASP A 238 -11.64 -12.80 -20.71
CA ASP A 238 -11.20 -12.33 -22.02
C ASP A 238 -11.40 -10.81 -22.17
N PRO A 239 -10.49 -10.09 -22.85
CA PRO A 239 -10.70 -8.70 -23.22
C PRO A 239 -12.06 -8.47 -23.90
N GLY A 240 -12.71 -7.36 -23.56
CA GLY A 240 -14.05 -7.03 -24.06
C GLY A 240 -15.22 -7.65 -23.28
N LYS A 241 -14.96 -8.53 -22.29
CA LYS A 241 -15.96 -9.02 -21.34
C LYS A 241 -15.83 -8.32 -19.98
N ILE A 242 -16.84 -8.43 -19.15
CA ILE A 242 -16.88 -7.85 -17.80
C ILE A 242 -16.93 -8.98 -16.78
N CYS A 243 -16.10 -8.87 -15.71
CA CYS A 243 -16.16 -9.78 -14.57
C CYS A 243 -17.48 -9.63 -13.82
N GLN A 244 -18.25 -10.73 -13.70
CA GLN A 244 -19.58 -10.74 -13.06
C GLN A 244 -19.53 -10.47 -11.55
N GLU A 245 -18.40 -10.68 -10.91
CA GLU A 245 -18.13 -10.38 -9.51
C GLU A 245 -18.12 -8.89 -9.20
N THR A 246 -17.83 -8.05 -10.17
CA THR A 246 -17.71 -6.59 -10.02
C THR A 246 -19.04 -5.95 -9.60
N PHE A 247 -19.00 -5.18 -8.50
CA PHE A 247 -20.09 -4.32 -8.04
C PHE A 247 -19.86 -2.86 -8.39
N ALA A 248 -18.62 -2.38 -8.20
CA ALA A 248 -18.15 -1.04 -8.57
C ALA A 248 -16.66 -1.11 -8.96
N MET A 249 -16.16 -0.10 -9.66
CA MET A 249 -14.81 -0.07 -10.23
C MET A 249 -14.19 1.33 -10.17
N GLY A 250 -12.94 1.46 -10.62
CA GLY A 250 -12.24 2.74 -10.66
C GLY A 250 -11.71 3.16 -9.28
N LEU A 251 -11.18 2.21 -8.50
CA LEU A 251 -10.63 2.42 -7.16
C LEU A 251 -9.13 2.06 -7.15
N ARG A 252 -8.29 2.87 -6.49
CA ARG A 252 -6.85 2.62 -6.35
C ARG A 252 -6.56 1.61 -5.25
N GLN A 253 -6.88 2.01 -4.01
CA GLN A 253 -6.63 1.24 -2.80
C GLN A 253 -7.80 1.39 -1.82
N PRO A 254 -8.97 0.80 -2.10
CA PRO A 254 -10.13 0.82 -1.21
C PRO A 254 -9.83 0.02 0.05
N PHE A 255 -9.08 0.66 0.98
CA PHE A 255 -8.40 0.00 2.08
C PHE A 255 -9.38 -0.64 3.06
N ARG A 256 -10.42 0.14 3.47
CA ARG A 256 -11.50 -0.34 4.31
C ARG A 256 -12.84 0.21 3.82
N PHE A 257 -13.90 -0.48 4.15
CA PHE A 257 -15.26 0.01 3.94
C PHE A 257 -16.18 -0.45 5.09
N ALA A 258 -17.24 0.29 5.36
CA ALA A 258 -18.17 -0.08 6.42
C ALA A 258 -19.62 0.12 6.00
N PHE A 259 -20.48 -0.81 6.42
CA PHE A 259 -21.93 -0.74 6.22
C PHE A 259 -22.60 0.10 7.30
N ASP A 260 -23.56 0.94 6.88
CA ASP A 260 -24.42 1.67 7.78
C ASP A 260 -25.40 0.73 8.51
N PRO A 261 -25.29 0.58 9.84
CA PRO A 261 -26.14 -0.32 10.60
C PRO A 261 -27.59 0.17 10.68
N ASP A 262 -27.86 1.47 10.46
CA ASP A 262 -29.17 2.07 10.64
C ASP A 262 -29.91 2.34 9.31
N ALA A 263 -29.21 2.27 8.17
CA ALA A 263 -29.84 2.42 6.86
C ALA A 263 -30.95 1.39 6.63
N SER A 264 -32.03 1.79 5.98
CA SER A 264 -33.13 0.89 5.61
C SER A 264 -32.76 -0.13 4.54
N GLY A 265 -31.69 0.13 3.77
CA GLY A 265 -31.13 -0.71 2.71
C GLY A 265 -29.66 -1.03 2.94
N THR A 266 -29.00 -1.50 1.90
CA THR A 266 -27.56 -1.74 1.90
C THR A 266 -26.84 -0.45 1.49
N ARG A 267 -26.38 0.32 2.47
CA ARG A 267 -25.57 1.53 2.32
C ARG A 267 -24.21 1.28 2.95
N PHE A 268 -23.14 1.73 2.32
CA PHE A 268 -21.79 1.64 2.87
C PHE A 268 -20.89 2.74 2.30
N PHE A 269 -19.85 3.09 3.03
CA PHE A 269 -18.82 4.01 2.62
C PHE A 269 -17.49 3.28 2.46
N ILE A 270 -16.69 3.73 1.49
CA ILE A 270 -15.41 3.17 1.10
C ILE A 270 -14.36 4.21 1.44
N ASN A 271 -13.32 3.83 2.16
CA ASN A 271 -12.15 4.65 2.45
C ASN A 271 -11.09 4.32 1.40
N GLU A 272 -10.82 5.26 0.52
CA GLU A 272 -9.97 5.15 -0.64
C GLU A 272 -8.66 5.90 -0.41
N VAL A 273 -7.54 5.18 -0.44
CA VAL A 273 -6.20 5.78 -0.29
C VAL A 273 -5.74 6.35 -1.61
N GLY A 274 -5.52 7.66 -1.62
CA GLY A 274 -5.04 8.39 -2.78
C GLY A 274 -3.57 8.12 -3.09
N GLN A 275 -3.06 8.73 -4.16
CA GLN A 275 -1.68 8.53 -4.58
C GLN A 275 -0.74 9.57 -3.98
N ALA A 276 -0.98 10.85 -4.25
CA ALA A 276 -0.03 11.90 -3.93
C ALA A 276 -0.63 13.16 -3.32
N ARG A 277 -1.95 13.35 -3.41
CA ARG A 277 -2.57 14.63 -3.07
C ARG A 277 -3.85 14.55 -2.25
N TRP A 278 -4.68 13.53 -2.45
CA TRP A 278 -6.04 13.50 -1.91
C TRP A 278 -6.40 12.12 -1.39
N GLU A 279 -6.96 12.10 -0.18
CA GLU A 279 -7.67 10.96 0.38
C GLU A 279 -9.16 11.17 0.18
N GLU A 280 -9.94 10.10 -0.04
CA GLU A 280 -11.36 10.23 -0.30
C GLU A 280 -12.23 9.18 0.41
N VAL A 281 -13.50 9.52 0.58
CA VAL A 281 -14.55 8.62 1.04
C VAL A 281 -15.63 8.56 -0.01
N ASP A 282 -15.94 7.36 -0.49
CA ASP A 282 -16.95 7.10 -1.49
C ASP A 282 -18.20 6.47 -0.93
N GLU A 283 -19.36 6.72 -1.54
CA GLU A 283 -20.55 5.96 -1.25
C GLU A 283 -20.66 4.77 -2.21
N GLY A 284 -20.72 3.54 -1.67
CA GLY A 284 -20.79 2.32 -2.48
C GLY A 284 -22.07 2.21 -3.30
N LYS A 285 -21.97 2.30 -4.63
CA LYS A 285 -23.08 2.25 -5.59
C LYS A 285 -22.88 1.15 -6.62
N ALA A 286 -23.95 0.42 -6.95
CA ALA A 286 -23.90 -0.63 -7.97
C ALA A 286 -23.61 -0.05 -9.36
N GLY A 287 -22.56 -0.53 -10.02
CA GLY A 287 -22.15 -0.09 -11.35
C GLY A 287 -21.39 1.24 -11.37
N ALA A 288 -21.02 1.80 -10.20
CA ALA A 288 -20.25 3.03 -10.12
C ALA A 288 -18.82 2.83 -10.70
N ASP A 289 -18.32 3.91 -11.30
CA ASP A 289 -16.93 4.13 -11.66
C ASP A 289 -16.47 5.37 -10.86
N TYR A 290 -15.49 5.19 -9.96
CA TYR A 290 -14.92 6.24 -9.11
C TYR A 290 -13.71 6.93 -9.75
N ALA A 291 -13.42 6.57 -10.98
CA ALA A 291 -12.52 7.27 -11.90
C ALA A 291 -11.00 7.08 -11.69
N TRP A 292 -10.53 6.39 -10.67
CA TRP A 292 -9.12 6.06 -10.62
C TRP A 292 -8.74 5.21 -11.88
N ASN A 293 -7.77 5.56 -12.63
CA ASN A 293 -6.58 6.40 -12.48
C ASN A 293 -6.70 7.79 -13.16
N LEU A 294 -7.87 8.18 -13.62
CA LEU A 294 -8.07 9.51 -14.26
C LEU A 294 -8.18 10.61 -13.22
N CYS A 295 -8.78 10.30 -12.08
CA CYS A 295 -9.03 11.24 -10.99
C CYS A 295 -8.42 10.73 -9.69
N GLU A 296 -8.01 11.66 -8.83
CA GLU A 296 -7.71 11.48 -7.42
C GLU A 296 -8.63 12.45 -6.66
N GLY A 297 -9.64 11.91 -5.96
CA GLY A 297 -10.76 12.72 -5.49
C GLY A 297 -11.55 13.36 -6.64
N ASN A 298 -11.92 14.62 -6.49
CA ASN A 298 -12.56 15.43 -7.53
C ASN A 298 -11.55 16.14 -8.46
N HIS A 299 -10.28 15.73 -8.44
CA HIS A 299 -9.17 16.39 -9.11
C HIS A 299 -8.60 15.51 -10.21
N ASP A 300 -8.18 16.15 -11.31
CA ASP A 300 -7.52 15.46 -12.42
C ASP A 300 -6.19 14.89 -11.91
N ASN A 301 -5.93 13.61 -12.20
CA ASN A 301 -4.66 12.99 -11.85
C ASN A 301 -3.54 13.62 -12.70
N PRO A 302 -2.56 14.32 -12.06
CA PRO A 302 -1.51 15.03 -12.80
C PRO A 302 -0.53 14.10 -13.51
N GLU A 303 -0.51 12.83 -13.14
CA GLU A 303 0.37 11.83 -13.75
C GLU A 303 -0.23 11.24 -15.03
N ARG A 304 -1.50 11.53 -15.33
CA ARG A 304 -2.16 11.06 -16.55
C ARG A 304 -2.59 12.22 -17.44
N GLU A 305 -1.85 12.43 -18.52
CA GLU A 305 -2.16 13.46 -19.53
C GLU A 305 -3.29 13.09 -20.49
N GLY A 306 -3.93 14.14 -21.04
CA GLY A 306 -5.00 14.00 -22.04
C GLY A 306 -6.36 13.58 -21.48
N SER A 307 -6.52 13.60 -20.17
CA SER A 307 -7.71 13.11 -19.50
C SER A 307 -8.93 14.04 -19.68
N VAL A 308 -10.09 13.42 -19.66
CA VAL A 308 -11.37 14.08 -19.47
C VAL A 308 -11.36 14.76 -18.10
N SER A 309 -11.71 16.04 -18.02
CA SER A 309 -11.75 16.76 -16.74
C SER A 309 -12.66 16.04 -15.73
N CYS A 310 -12.14 15.73 -14.55
CA CYS A 310 -12.87 15.06 -13.45
C CYS A 310 -14.11 15.86 -13.03
N ALA A 311 -14.08 17.18 -13.18
CA ALA A 311 -15.20 18.06 -12.86
C ALA A 311 -16.41 17.90 -13.81
N THR A 312 -16.24 17.30 -15.00
CA THR A 312 -17.27 17.21 -16.04
C THR A 312 -17.58 15.78 -16.50
N ALA A 313 -16.81 14.82 -16.05
CA ALA A 313 -16.96 13.42 -16.46
C ALA A 313 -18.14 12.71 -15.78
N PRO A 314 -18.71 11.65 -16.37
CA PRO A 314 -19.85 10.91 -15.82
C PRO A 314 -19.43 9.95 -14.71
N TYR A 315 -18.45 10.31 -13.90
CA TYR A 315 -17.94 9.51 -12.78
C TYR A 315 -18.74 9.74 -11.51
N THR A 316 -18.62 8.82 -10.56
CA THR A 316 -19.23 8.97 -9.23
C THR A 316 -18.24 9.73 -8.35
N PRO A 317 -18.53 10.98 -7.97
CA PRO A 317 -17.61 11.75 -7.13
C PRO A 317 -17.61 11.23 -5.68
N PRO A 318 -16.51 11.43 -4.93
CA PRO A 318 -16.47 11.14 -3.49
C PRO A 318 -17.48 11.99 -2.72
N ILE A 319 -17.93 11.46 -1.58
CA ILE A 319 -18.80 12.20 -0.65
C ILE A 319 -18.01 13.10 0.29
N HIS A 320 -16.73 12.83 0.45
CA HIS A 320 -15.76 13.61 1.22
C HIS A 320 -14.34 13.36 0.70
N GLU A 321 -13.51 14.41 0.72
CA GLU A 321 -12.09 14.33 0.40
C GLU A 321 -11.26 15.26 1.28
N TYR A 322 -9.96 14.96 1.46
CA TYR A 322 -9.03 15.84 2.14
C TYR A 322 -7.61 15.72 1.56
N SER A 323 -6.88 16.86 1.60
CA SER A 323 -5.55 16.96 1.00
C SER A 323 -4.46 16.44 1.94
N HIS A 324 -3.44 15.80 1.36
CA HIS A 324 -2.17 15.42 2.04
C HIS A 324 -1.44 16.61 2.67
N GLY A 325 -1.63 17.83 2.15
CA GLY A 325 -1.08 19.06 2.74
C GLY A 325 -1.55 19.36 4.18
N THR A 326 -2.48 18.58 4.72
CA THR A 326 -2.92 18.67 6.13
C THR A 326 -2.05 17.86 7.09
N GLY A 327 -1.06 17.11 6.61
CA GLY A 327 -0.25 16.18 7.39
C GLY A 327 -0.96 14.83 7.66
N CYS A 328 -2.10 14.58 7.02
CA CYS A 328 -2.84 13.31 7.01
C CYS A 328 -2.88 12.84 5.56
N SER A 329 -2.39 11.63 5.28
CA SER A 329 -2.16 11.18 3.90
C SER A 329 -2.31 9.66 3.71
N SER A 330 -3.05 8.99 4.60
CA SER A 330 -3.39 7.58 4.43
C SER A 330 -4.65 7.24 5.21
N ILE A 331 -5.80 7.36 4.56
CA ILE A 331 -7.09 6.96 5.12
C ILE A 331 -7.13 5.44 5.29
N THR A 332 -7.62 4.97 6.44
CA THR A 332 -7.66 3.55 6.77
C THR A 332 -9.04 3.12 7.27
N GLY A 333 -9.19 2.87 8.58
CA GLY A 333 -10.42 2.36 9.18
C GLY A 333 -11.63 3.24 8.97
N GLY A 334 -12.81 2.61 8.95
CA GLY A 334 -14.08 3.32 8.90
C GLY A 334 -15.17 2.62 9.71
N ALA A 335 -16.04 3.38 10.38
CA ALA A 335 -17.18 2.82 11.10
C ALA A 335 -18.33 3.83 11.19
N PHE A 336 -19.55 3.42 10.89
CA PHE A 336 -20.74 4.20 11.22
C PHE A 336 -21.04 4.12 12.71
N VAL A 337 -21.33 5.26 13.32
CA VAL A 337 -21.83 5.30 14.72
C VAL A 337 -23.26 4.79 14.72
N PRO A 338 -23.57 3.70 15.47
CA PRO A 338 -24.95 3.22 15.59
C PRO A 338 -25.82 4.27 16.30
N ASN A 339 -26.95 4.63 15.70
CA ASN A 339 -27.84 5.65 16.22
C ASN A 339 -28.33 5.30 17.65
N GLY A 340 -28.31 6.30 18.54
CA GLY A 340 -28.69 6.14 19.93
C GLY A 340 -27.68 5.37 20.80
N LEU A 341 -26.53 4.97 20.27
CA LEU A 341 -25.45 4.38 21.08
C LEU A 341 -24.69 5.46 21.86
N TRP A 342 -24.40 6.56 21.21
CA TRP A 342 -23.77 7.78 21.73
C TRP A 342 -24.79 8.93 21.78
N PRO A 343 -24.44 10.13 22.29
CA PRO A 343 -25.32 11.28 22.22
C PRO A 343 -25.82 11.58 20.80
N ALA A 344 -27.03 12.10 20.68
CA ALA A 344 -27.70 12.33 19.41
C ALA A 344 -26.93 13.19 18.39
N MET A 345 -25.91 13.94 18.83
CA MET A 345 -25.03 14.68 17.93
C MET A 345 -24.14 13.77 17.06
N TYR A 346 -23.94 12.53 17.49
CA TYR A 346 -23.18 11.51 16.76
C TYR A 346 -24.07 10.61 15.88
N ASP A 347 -25.41 10.74 15.94
CA ASP A 347 -26.31 9.96 15.11
C ASP A 347 -26.06 10.25 13.62
N ASN A 348 -26.01 9.19 12.82
CA ASN A 348 -25.68 9.21 11.37
C ASN A 348 -24.24 9.69 11.03
N SER A 349 -23.36 9.81 12.02
CA SER A 349 -21.94 10.10 11.78
C SER A 349 -21.19 8.88 11.26
N TYR A 350 -20.17 9.16 10.47
CA TYR A 350 -19.19 8.17 10.01
C TYR A 350 -17.81 8.54 10.54
N LEU A 351 -17.15 7.60 11.19
CA LEU A 351 -15.79 7.77 11.66
C LEU A 351 -14.81 7.28 10.60
N ILE A 352 -13.78 8.05 10.33
CA ILE A 352 -12.64 7.68 9.47
C ILE A 352 -11.34 7.80 10.24
N ALA A 353 -10.45 6.87 10.01
CA ALA A 353 -9.09 6.89 10.59
C ALA A 353 -8.07 7.29 9.53
N ASP A 354 -6.99 7.95 9.95
CA ASP A 354 -5.82 8.20 9.12
C ASP A 354 -4.56 7.68 9.82
N TYR A 355 -3.83 6.83 9.11
CA TYR A 355 -2.64 6.14 9.64
C TYR A 355 -1.47 7.09 9.87
N VAL A 356 -1.23 8.03 8.95
CA VAL A 356 -0.05 8.89 8.97
C VAL A 356 -0.15 9.93 10.07
N CYS A 357 -1.26 10.64 10.19
CA CYS A 357 -1.43 11.63 11.26
C CYS A 357 -1.95 11.05 12.58
N ASN A 358 -2.18 9.73 12.65
CA ASN A 358 -2.56 9.02 13.88
C ASN A 358 -3.83 9.58 14.53
N LYS A 359 -4.89 9.77 13.72
CA LYS A 359 -6.15 10.40 14.12
C LYS A 359 -7.36 9.59 13.68
N ILE A 360 -8.46 9.78 14.42
CA ILE A 360 -9.82 9.47 13.99
C ILE A 360 -10.58 10.78 13.82
N PHE A 361 -11.24 10.93 12.68
CA PHE A 361 -12.12 12.05 12.38
C PHE A 361 -13.56 11.58 12.34
N GLU A 362 -14.48 12.48 12.70
CA GLU A 362 -15.91 12.31 12.54
C GLU A 362 -16.38 13.07 11.30
N LEU A 363 -17.12 12.39 10.44
CA LEU A 363 -17.85 12.95 9.32
C LEU A 363 -19.33 13.08 9.69
N THR A 364 -19.79 14.30 9.95
CA THR A 364 -21.18 14.61 10.31
C THR A 364 -21.93 15.12 9.08
N PRO A 365 -23.12 14.57 8.73
CA PRO A 365 -23.92 15.05 7.60
C PRO A 365 -24.31 16.53 7.77
N LYS A 366 -24.22 17.33 6.71
CA LYS A 366 -24.67 18.74 6.68
C LYS A 366 -26.09 18.84 6.13
N GLU A 367 -26.85 19.83 6.57
CA GLU A 367 -28.22 20.12 6.05
C GLU A 367 -28.23 20.45 4.56
N GLU A 368 -27.19 21.12 4.07
CA GLU A 368 -27.01 21.48 2.65
C GLU A 368 -26.43 20.34 1.79
N GLY A 369 -26.20 19.17 2.37
CA GLY A 369 -25.54 18.02 1.74
C GLY A 369 -24.02 17.98 1.96
N GLY A 370 -23.42 16.81 1.75
CA GLY A 370 -22.02 16.53 2.08
C GLY A 370 -21.79 16.35 3.57
N PHE A 371 -20.51 16.37 3.97
CA PHE A 371 -20.09 16.10 5.35
C PHE A 371 -19.19 17.20 5.91
N ALA A 372 -19.32 17.49 7.20
CA ALA A 372 -18.32 18.23 7.97
C ALA A 372 -17.33 17.21 8.56
N ARG A 373 -16.03 17.52 8.56
CA ARG A 373 -15.00 16.72 9.22
C ARG A 373 -14.53 17.43 10.48
N THR A 374 -14.57 16.74 11.59
CA THR A 374 -14.05 17.19 12.89
C THR A 374 -13.13 16.13 13.47
N GLU A 375 -12.11 16.54 14.25
CA GLU A 375 -11.24 15.61 14.95
C GLU A 375 -12.02 14.96 16.10
N PHE A 376 -12.08 13.62 16.10
CA PHE A 376 -12.72 12.86 17.18
C PHE A 376 -11.68 12.36 18.19
N ALA A 377 -10.52 11.88 17.70
CA ALA A 377 -9.44 11.39 18.55
C ALA A 377 -8.08 11.60 17.87
N SER A 378 -7.04 11.83 18.68
CA SER A 378 -5.63 11.90 18.25
C SER A 378 -4.72 11.20 19.25
N ASP A 379 -3.45 11.07 18.91
CA ASP A 379 -2.44 10.38 19.72
C ASP A 379 -2.79 8.91 20.04
N LEU A 380 -3.33 8.19 19.06
CA LEU A 380 -3.97 6.88 19.20
C LEU A 380 -2.98 5.71 19.35
N GLY A 381 -1.85 5.92 20.01
CA GLY A 381 -0.86 4.89 20.25
C GLY A 381 0.14 4.74 19.09
N LYS A 382 0.76 3.56 18.97
CA LYS A 382 1.89 3.36 18.07
C LYS A 382 1.46 2.89 16.68
N GLY A 383 1.68 3.74 15.67
CA GLY A 383 1.56 3.36 14.27
C GLY A 383 0.15 3.40 13.72
N GLY A 384 -0.62 4.40 14.11
CA GLY A 384 -1.90 4.78 13.52
C GLY A 384 -3.03 3.74 13.60
N PRO A 385 -4.28 4.17 13.57
CA PRO A 385 -5.43 3.27 13.51
C PRO A 385 -5.58 2.66 12.11
N ILE A 386 -5.80 1.33 12.05
CA ILE A 386 -5.87 0.57 10.78
C ILE A 386 -7.29 0.05 10.51
N ALA A 387 -7.93 -0.57 11.49
CA ALA A 387 -9.27 -1.10 11.36
C ALA A 387 -10.14 -0.57 12.48
N MET A 388 -11.42 -0.36 12.21
CA MET A 388 -12.42 0.07 13.19
C MET A 388 -13.71 -0.71 13.04
N ALA A 389 -14.32 -1.09 14.16
CA ALA A 389 -15.65 -1.69 14.17
C ALA A 389 -16.36 -1.45 15.51
N PHE A 390 -17.67 -1.24 15.47
CA PHE A 390 -18.48 -1.30 16.68
C PHE A 390 -18.74 -2.76 17.06
N GLY A 391 -18.49 -3.12 18.29
CA GLY A 391 -18.63 -4.48 18.80
C GLY A 391 -19.16 -4.55 20.23
N PRO A 392 -19.48 -5.77 20.72
CA PRO A 392 -20.10 -5.98 22.03
C PRO A 392 -19.23 -5.47 23.17
N HIS A 393 -19.84 -4.72 24.10
CA HIS A 393 -19.26 -4.32 25.37
C HIS A 393 -20.32 -4.29 26.47
N GLY A 394 -20.23 -5.25 27.42
CA GLY A 394 -21.25 -5.42 28.45
C GLY A 394 -22.63 -5.69 27.85
N SER A 395 -23.61 -4.86 28.17
CA SER A 395 -24.97 -4.90 27.60
C SER A 395 -25.16 -3.96 26.40
N SER A 396 -24.08 -3.30 25.94
CA SER A 396 -24.06 -2.29 24.88
C SER A 396 -23.01 -2.62 23.83
N GLN A 397 -22.55 -1.62 23.10
CA GLN A 397 -21.44 -1.69 22.14
C GLN A 397 -20.40 -0.62 22.45
N ALA A 398 -19.19 -0.81 21.97
CA ALA A 398 -18.10 0.16 21.96
C ALA A 398 -17.44 0.19 20.60
N LEU A 399 -16.71 1.25 20.29
CA LEU A 399 -15.83 1.31 19.13
C LEU A 399 -14.53 0.57 19.48
N TYR A 400 -14.15 -0.39 18.66
CA TYR A 400 -12.84 -1.03 18.71
C TYR A 400 -12.00 -0.56 17.52
N TYR A 401 -10.71 -0.32 17.75
CA TYR A 401 -9.76 -0.03 16.67
C TYR A 401 -8.44 -0.75 16.91
N THR A 402 -7.67 -0.98 15.84
CA THR A 402 -6.35 -1.60 15.91
C THR A 402 -5.28 -0.58 15.58
N THR A 403 -4.13 -0.65 16.26
CA THR A 403 -2.89 0.05 15.89
C THR A 403 -1.89 -0.97 15.35
N TYR A 404 -0.99 -0.54 14.44
CA TYR A 404 -0.22 -1.51 13.66
C TYR A 404 1.25 -1.63 14.07
N ALA A 405 1.96 -0.51 14.26
CA ALA A 405 3.41 -0.53 14.45
C ALA A 405 3.81 -0.89 15.88
N ASN A 406 5.10 -1.31 16.03
CA ASN A 406 5.73 -1.57 17.33
C ASN A 406 5.01 -2.59 18.23
N GLY A 407 4.47 -3.64 17.63
CA GLY A 407 3.81 -4.74 18.31
C GLY A 407 2.29 -4.70 18.27
N GLY A 408 1.68 -3.62 17.77
CA GLY A 408 0.23 -3.48 17.56
C GLY A 408 -0.64 -3.69 18.80
N GLU A 409 -1.79 -3.04 18.82
CA GLU A 409 -2.73 -3.12 19.94
C GLU A 409 -4.17 -3.13 19.41
N VAL A 410 -5.07 -3.69 20.18
CA VAL A 410 -6.52 -3.53 20.01
C VAL A 410 -7.01 -2.63 21.12
N HIS A 411 -7.61 -1.53 20.77
CA HIS A 411 -8.19 -0.53 21.66
C HIS A 411 -9.70 -0.60 21.67
N ARG A 412 -10.31 0.02 22.69
CA ARG A 412 -11.75 0.16 22.82
C ARG A 412 -12.11 1.54 23.35
N ILE A 413 -12.88 2.29 22.58
CA ILE A 413 -13.45 3.59 22.98
C ILE A 413 -14.89 3.39 23.45
N THR A 414 -15.20 3.87 24.65
CA THR A 414 -16.53 3.84 25.26
C THR A 414 -17.02 5.25 25.59
N TYR A 415 -18.33 5.49 25.46
CA TYR A 415 -18.97 6.72 25.94
C TYR A 415 -19.35 6.54 27.41
N VAL A 416 -18.91 7.48 28.27
CA VAL A 416 -18.97 7.38 29.75
C VAL A 416 -19.66 8.58 30.42
N GLN A 417 -20.71 9.10 29.82
CA GLN A 417 -21.41 10.36 30.21
C GLN A 417 -21.47 10.61 31.72
N GLY A 418 -20.82 11.67 32.17
CA GLY A 418 -20.93 12.16 33.54
C GLY A 418 -20.49 11.18 34.64
N ALA A 419 -19.92 10.04 34.28
CA ALA A 419 -19.28 9.14 35.21
C ALA A 419 -17.83 9.57 35.42
N ASN A 420 -17.31 9.42 36.64
CA ASN A 420 -15.88 9.56 36.89
C ASN A 420 -15.11 8.59 36.03
N ARG A 421 -14.22 9.09 35.19
CA ARG A 421 -13.28 8.28 34.42
C ARG A 421 -12.09 7.95 35.30
N ALA A 422 -11.59 6.73 35.23
CA ALA A 422 -10.36 6.41 35.96
C ALA A 422 -9.18 7.17 35.36
N PRO A 423 -8.19 7.54 36.17
CA PRO A 423 -6.98 8.17 35.69
C PRO A 423 -6.23 7.25 34.72
N HIS A 424 -5.36 7.79 33.88
CA HIS A 424 -4.41 7.03 33.08
C HIS A 424 -3.08 6.94 33.82
N ALA A 425 -2.67 5.71 34.15
CA ALA A 425 -1.37 5.46 34.76
C ALA A 425 -0.28 5.42 33.69
N ALA A 426 0.81 6.15 33.93
CA ALA A 426 2.05 6.07 33.14
C ALA A 426 3.24 5.94 34.07
N VAL A 427 4.20 5.07 33.75
CA VAL A 427 5.39 4.88 34.58
C VAL A 427 6.63 4.71 33.71
N SER A 428 7.70 5.41 34.09
CA SER A 428 9.04 5.19 33.57
C SER A 428 10.02 4.88 34.72
N ALA A 429 11.14 4.26 34.36
CA ALA A 429 12.18 3.92 35.33
C ALA A 429 13.57 4.15 34.73
N SER A 430 14.48 4.71 35.51
CA SER A 430 15.86 4.97 35.07
C SER A 430 16.87 4.78 36.22
N PRO A 431 17.89 3.95 35.97
CA PRO A 431 18.05 2.99 34.90
C PRO A 431 17.07 1.83 35.07
N SER A 432 16.67 1.18 33.93
CA SER A 432 15.77 0.01 33.95
C SER A 432 16.56 -1.33 33.92
N TYR A 433 17.87 -1.28 33.79
CA TYR A 433 18.77 -2.44 33.81
C TYR A 433 20.15 -2.02 34.34
N GLY A 434 20.94 -2.98 34.78
CA GLY A 434 22.31 -2.75 35.22
C GLY A 434 22.75 -3.66 36.35
N ASP A 435 24.01 -3.51 36.79
CA ASP A 435 24.59 -4.32 37.88
C ASP A 435 23.86 -4.14 39.22
N VAL A 436 23.82 -5.19 40.03
CA VAL A 436 23.30 -5.10 41.41
C VAL A 436 24.40 -4.67 42.40
N PRO A 437 24.08 -3.85 43.42
CA PRO A 437 22.77 -3.24 43.69
C PRO A 437 22.39 -2.18 42.63
N LEU A 438 21.18 -2.25 42.10
CA LEU A 438 20.65 -1.32 41.08
C LEU A 438 19.74 -0.30 41.74
N ASP A 439 20.19 0.95 41.79
CA ASP A 439 19.40 2.06 42.29
C ASP A 439 18.52 2.62 41.13
N VAL A 440 17.21 2.53 41.27
CA VAL A 440 16.24 2.91 40.21
C VAL A 440 15.36 4.07 40.66
N SER A 441 15.28 5.11 39.85
CA SER A 441 14.33 6.20 39.99
C SER A 441 13.11 5.93 39.13
N PHE A 442 11.93 5.94 39.71
CA PHE A 442 10.64 5.77 39.06
C PHE A 442 9.96 7.13 38.93
N ASP A 443 9.37 7.36 37.76
CA ASP A 443 8.60 8.57 37.45
C ASP A 443 7.24 8.21 36.87
N GLY A 444 6.18 8.68 37.50
CA GLY A 444 4.78 8.57 37.14
C GLY A 444 4.15 9.91 36.76
N SER A 445 4.95 10.94 36.48
CA SER A 445 4.47 12.31 36.23
C SER A 445 3.62 12.44 34.97
N ASP A 446 3.76 11.49 34.03
CA ASP A 446 2.93 11.44 32.81
C ASP A 446 1.54 10.83 33.07
N SER A 447 1.28 10.37 34.32
CA SER A 447 -0.06 9.94 34.70
C SER A 447 -1.00 11.15 34.80
N ASN A 448 -2.17 11.06 34.20
CA ASN A 448 -3.13 12.15 34.15
C ASN A 448 -4.56 11.65 34.35
N ASP A 449 -5.46 12.56 34.71
CA ASP A 449 -6.88 12.29 34.77
C ASP A 449 -7.57 12.90 33.56
N PRO A 450 -8.43 12.14 32.86
CA PRO A 450 -9.16 12.66 31.72
C PRO A 450 -10.31 13.63 32.10
N ASP A 451 -10.69 13.73 33.39
CA ASP A 451 -11.71 14.62 33.87
C ASP A 451 -11.12 15.99 34.27
N LEU A 452 -11.58 17.09 33.64
CA LEU A 452 -11.00 18.43 33.77
C LEU A 452 -10.97 18.98 35.21
N GLU A 453 -11.85 18.48 36.09
CA GLU A 453 -11.96 18.91 37.48
C GLU A 453 -11.44 17.86 38.49
N ASP A 454 -10.94 16.74 37.97
CA ASP A 454 -10.30 15.69 38.76
C ASP A 454 -8.78 15.67 38.54
N ALA A 455 -8.07 14.94 39.35
CA ALA A 455 -6.61 14.82 39.30
C ALA A 455 -6.16 13.54 40.00
N VAL A 456 -5.02 13.01 39.58
CA VAL A 456 -4.30 11.97 40.32
C VAL A 456 -3.91 12.49 41.69
N THR A 457 -4.36 11.82 42.75
CA THR A 457 -4.14 12.21 44.14
C THR A 457 -3.16 11.35 44.91
N SER A 458 -2.99 10.06 44.49
CA SER A 458 -2.00 9.17 45.09
C SER A 458 -1.38 8.21 44.06
N TYR A 459 -0.15 7.78 44.40
CA TYR A 459 0.69 6.89 43.63
C TYR A 459 1.11 5.74 44.51
N LEU A 460 0.65 4.52 44.24
CA LEU A 460 1.03 3.30 44.94
C LEU A 460 2.07 2.53 44.12
N TRP A 461 3.27 2.38 44.68
CA TRP A 461 4.42 1.74 44.03
C TRP A 461 4.64 0.34 44.60
N ASN A 462 4.59 -0.68 43.73
CA ASN A 462 5.00 -2.04 44.02
C ASN A 462 6.20 -2.38 43.10
N PHE A 463 7.35 -2.65 43.67
CA PHE A 463 8.60 -2.83 42.91
C PHE A 463 8.80 -4.25 42.38
N GLY A 464 7.91 -5.20 42.73
CA GLY A 464 7.92 -6.55 42.19
C GLY A 464 8.99 -7.48 42.76
N ASP A 465 9.69 -7.08 43.79
CA ASP A 465 10.78 -7.82 44.47
C ASP A 465 10.41 -8.28 45.88
N ASP A 466 9.12 -8.42 46.17
CA ASP A 466 8.56 -8.78 47.48
C ASP A 466 8.79 -7.70 48.58
N SER A 467 9.38 -6.57 48.27
CA SER A 467 9.44 -5.44 49.20
C SER A 467 8.05 -4.82 49.41
N PRO A 468 7.79 -4.21 50.59
CA PRO A 468 6.51 -3.55 50.84
C PRO A 468 6.23 -2.45 49.84
N ALA A 469 4.99 -2.44 49.27
CA ALA A 469 4.55 -1.33 48.43
C ALA A 469 4.53 -0.01 49.20
N ILE A 470 4.84 1.11 48.56
CA ILE A 470 4.82 2.44 49.15
C ILE A 470 3.78 3.32 48.45
N GLU A 471 3.01 4.06 49.23
CA GLU A 471 2.05 5.05 48.69
C GLU A 471 2.64 6.46 48.89
N THR A 472 2.59 7.27 47.83
CA THR A 472 3.10 8.65 47.82
C THR A 472 2.05 9.58 47.23
N THR A 473 2.15 10.89 47.56
CA THR A 473 1.40 11.95 46.87
C THR A 473 2.25 12.64 45.81
N THR A 474 3.50 12.27 45.65
CA THR A 474 4.40 12.71 44.59
C THR A 474 4.46 11.65 43.54
N SER A 475 4.57 12.08 42.30
CA SER A 475 4.66 11.18 41.13
C SER A 475 5.96 10.42 40.99
N THR A 476 6.90 10.53 41.95
CA THR A 476 8.24 9.90 41.87
C THR A 476 8.51 9.02 43.07
N ALA A 477 9.28 7.96 42.87
CA ALA A 477 9.80 7.07 43.90
C ALA A 477 11.22 6.61 43.56
N ASN A 478 11.96 6.15 44.55
CA ASN A 478 13.28 5.50 44.36
C ASN A 478 13.26 4.13 45.02
N HIS A 479 13.93 3.15 44.42
CA HIS A 479 14.06 1.82 44.96
C HIS A 479 15.41 1.19 44.57
N THR A 480 15.99 0.36 45.44
CA THR A 480 17.26 -0.34 45.21
C THR A 480 17.02 -1.84 45.12
N TYR A 481 17.26 -2.44 43.92
CA TYR A 481 17.23 -3.87 43.72
C TYR A 481 18.57 -4.46 44.13
N THR A 482 18.59 -5.27 45.18
CA THR A 482 19.81 -5.89 45.69
C THR A 482 20.09 -7.30 45.14
N GLY A 483 19.06 -7.96 44.59
CA GLY A 483 19.15 -9.26 43.97
C GLY A 483 19.13 -9.15 42.43
N ALA A 484 19.87 -10.02 41.74
CA ALA A 484 19.78 -10.16 40.31
C ALA A 484 18.46 -10.85 39.92
N GLY A 485 17.76 -10.32 38.94
CA GLY A 485 16.48 -10.84 38.43
C GLY A 485 15.75 -9.87 37.53
N THR A 486 14.73 -10.37 36.88
CA THR A 486 13.77 -9.54 36.12
C THR A 486 12.57 -9.27 37.02
N TYR A 487 12.31 -8.01 37.29
CA TYR A 487 11.21 -7.54 38.14
C TYR A 487 10.21 -6.78 37.32
N THR A 488 8.92 -6.84 37.71
CA THR A 488 7.86 -6.01 37.15
C THR A 488 7.42 -5.03 38.22
N ALA A 489 7.89 -3.80 38.11
CA ALA A 489 7.39 -2.73 38.96
C ALA A 489 6.04 -2.24 38.47
N THR A 490 5.09 -2.04 39.39
CA THR A 490 3.72 -1.62 39.11
C THR A 490 3.46 -0.29 39.82
N LEU A 491 2.99 0.68 39.07
CA LEU A 491 2.40 1.91 39.60
C LEU A 491 0.88 1.80 39.53
N THR A 492 0.19 2.00 40.65
CA THR A 492 -1.25 2.24 40.69
C THR A 492 -1.49 3.71 41.01
N VAL A 493 -2.19 4.43 40.16
CA VAL A 493 -2.62 5.80 40.42
C VAL A 493 -4.08 5.85 40.79
N ARG A 494 -4.45 6.78 41.67
CA ARG A 494 -5.83 6.99 42.13
C ARG A 494 -6.21 8.44 41.99
N ASP A 495 -7.42 8.69 41.45
CA ASP A 495 -8.00 9.99 41.33
C ASP A 495 -8.63 10.46 42.67
N LYS A 496 -9.19 11.66 42.68
CA LYS A 496 -9.87 12.26 43.85
C LYS A 496 -11.18 11.55 44.17
N SER A 497 -11.81 10.96 43.18
CA SER A 497 -13.07 10.20 43.27
C SER A 497 -12.87 8.74 43.71
N GLY A 498 -11.64 8.26 43.75
CA GLY A 498 -11.23 6.95 44.22
C GLY A 498 -11.16 5.88 43.13
N ALA A 499 -11.29 6.23 41.82
CA ALA A 499 -11.00 5.31 40.73
C ALA A 499 -9.50 5.14 40.52
N GLU A 500 -9.10 3.97 39.98
CA GLU A 500 -7.69 3.55 39.86
C GLU A 500 -7.36 3.06 38.46
N ASP A 501 -6.10 3.26 38.07
CA ASP A 501 -5.47 2.61 36.92
C ASP A 501 -4.05 2.18 37.26
N THR A 502 -3.50 1.23 36.48
CA THR A 502 -2.18 0.66 36.73
C THR A 502 -1.32 0.67 35.47
N ALA A 503 -0.04 1.00 35.66
CA ALA A 503 1.00 0.82 34.64
C ALA A 503 2.14 -0.02 35.20
N THR A 504 2.87 -0.71 34.31
CA THR A 504 4.00 -1.54 34.70
C THR A 504 5.25 -1.16 33.92
N VAL A 505 6.40 -1.29 34.57
CA VAL A 505 7.71 -1.14 33.94
C VAL A 505 8.60 -2.31 34.35
N ARG A 506 9.31 -2.86 33.36
CA ARG A 506 10.27 -3.95 33.58
C ARG A 506 11.61 -3.42 34.08
N ILE A 507 12.19 -4.10 35.06
CA ILE A 507 13.52 -3.83 35.60
C ILE A 507 14.37 -5.11 35.52
N ASP A 508 15.52 -5.03 34.89
CA ASP A 508 16.46 -6.15 34.71
C ASP A 508 17.73 -5.91 35.56
N ALA A 509 17.67 -6.19 36.87
CA ALA A 509 18.76 -6.04 37.77
C ALA A 509 19.77 -7.19 37.60
N GLY A 510 21.06 -6.88 37.47
CA GLY A 510 22.14 -7.84 37.21
C GLY A 510 22.20 -8.26 35.72
N ASN A 511 21.45 -7.59 34.83
CA ASN A 511 21.45 -7.88 33.41
C ASN A 511 21.76 -6.61 32.59
N HIS A 512 22.30 -6.80 31.41
CA HIS A 512 22.56 -5.76 30.41
C HIS A 512 22.00 -6.20 29.07
N PRO A 513 21.53 -5.27 28.19
CA PRO A 513 21.05 -5.62 26.88
C PRO A 513 22.18 -6.10 25.98
N PRO A 514 21.89 -7.00 25.03
CA PRO A 514 22.88 -7.46 24.06
C PRO A 514 23.38 -6.32 23.16
N GLU A 515 24.55 -6.56 22.54
CA GLU A 515 25.17 -5.65 21.57
C GLU A 515 25.12 -6.26 20.17
N PRO A 516 24.03 -5.99 19.40
CA PRO A 516 23.91 -6.45 18.03
C PRO A 516 24.82 -5.65 17.09
N THR A 517 25.29 -6.33 16.04
CA THR A 517 26.11 -5.76 14.96
C THR A 517 25.64 -6.27 13.62
N ILE A 518 25.32 -5.37 12.70
CA ILE A 518 25.00 -5.69 11.30
C ILE A 518 26.32 -5.80 10.54
N SER A 519 26.56 -6.93 9.89
CA SER A 519 27.74 -7.18 9.05
C SER A 519 27.40 -7.22 7.56
N SER A 520 26.13 -7.53 7.21
CA SER A 520 25.59 -7.43 5.86
C SER A 520 24.14 -6.92 5.95
N PRO A 521 23.78 -5.90 5.14
CA PRO A 521 24.64 -5.10 4.24
C PRO A 521 25.73 -4.35 5.03
N THR A 522 26.86 -4.07 4.39
CA THR A 522 27.92 -3.27 5.01
C THR A 522 27.51 -1.79 5.08
N GLN A 523 28.02 -1.07 6.07
CA GLN A 523 27.69 0.36 6.20
C GLN A 523 28.09 1.15 4.95
N GLY A 524 27.13 1.91 4.37
CA GLY A 524 27.32 2.66 3.15
C GLY A 524 27.25 1.83 1.86
N GLN A 525 26.91 0.55 1.94
CA GLN A 525 26.57 -0.25 0.78
C GLN A 525 25.35 0.39 0.09
N LEU A 526 25.38 0.36 -1.25
CA LEU A 526 24.23 0.75 -2.08
C LEU A 526 23.66 -0.50 -2.74
N PHE A 527 22.36 -0.50 -3.01
CA PHE A 527 21.70 -1.58 -3.73
C PHE A 527 21.29 -1.18 -5.15
N LYS A 528 21.03 -2.15 -5.99
CA LYS A 528 20.34 -2.00 -7.28
C LYS A 528 19.00 -2.73 -7.25
N VAL A 529 18.08 -2.32 -8.11
CA VAL A 529 16.75 -2.93 -8.23
C VAL A 529 16.85 -4.44 -8.53
N GLY A 530 16.09 -5.25 -7.80
CA GLY A 530 16.07 -6.70 -7.96
C GLY A 530 17.29 -7.44 -7.38
N GLU A 531 18.21 -6.72 -6.69
CA GLU A 531 19.36 -7.37 -6.06
C GLU A 531 18.92 -8.19 -4.85
N LYS A 532 19.45 -9.41 -4.76
CA LYS A 532 19.32 -10.24 -3.57
C LYS A 532 20.33 -9.80 -2.51
N ILE A 533 19.83 -9.39 -1.37
CA ILE A 533 20.64 -8.92 -0.24
C ILE A 533 20.43 -9.88 0.93
N VAL A 534 21.50 -10.43 1.47
CA VAL A 534 21.44 -11.27 2.65
C VAL A 534 21.70 -10.40 3.88
N LEU A 535 20.76 -10.37 4.79
CA LEU A 535 20.89 -9.70 6.09
C LEU A 535 21.62 -10.63 7.03
N HIS A 536 22.83 -10.26 7.42
CA HIS A 536 23.69 -11.05 8.32
C HIS A 536 24.23 -10.20 9.44
N GLY A 537 24.19 -10.72 10.66
CA GLY A 537 24.65 -10.02 11.84
C GLY A 537 25.06 -10.97 12.95
N SER A 538 25.41 -10.40 14.07
CA SER A 538 25.76 -11.13 15.30
C SER A 538 25.41 -10.27 16.49
N ALA A 539 25.32 -10.87 17.66
CA ALA A 539 25.21 -10.13 18.90
C ALA A 539 26.05 -10.80 20.02
N THR A 540 26.61 -9.97 20.88
CA THR A 540 27.23 -10.41 22.11
C THR A 540 26.51 -9.86 23.31
N ASP A 541 26.47 -10.60 24.38
CA ASP A 541 25.84 -10.21 25.63
C ASP A 541 26.80 -10.35 26.80
N PRO A 542 26.85 -9.40 27.73
CA PRO A 542 27.76 -9.48 28.88
C PRO A 542 27.53 -10.70 29.75
N GLN A 543 26.31 -11.22 29.86
CA GLN A 543 25.93 -12.34 30.69
C GLN A 543 25.90 -13.67 29.93
N ASP A 544 25.34 -13.65 28.70
CA ASP A 544 25.14 -14.85 27.87
C ASP A 544 26.29 -15.13 26.89
N GLY A 545 27.19 -14.15 26.66
CA GLY A 545 28.28 -14.27 25.69
C GLY A 545 27.80 -14.08 24.25
N GLN A 546 28.29 -14.90 23.32
CA GLN A 546 27.86 -14.88 21.92
C GLN A 546 26.45 -15.45 21.81
N LEU A 547 25.51 -14.64 21.30
CA LEU A 547 24.14 -15.06 21.13
C LEU A 547 23.96 -15.95 19.89
N ALA A 548 22.99 -16.87 19.96
CA ALA A 548 22.66 -17.77 18.88
C ALA A 548 21.79 -17.04 17.81
N ASP A 549 21.86 -17.46 16.55
CA ASP A 549 21.10 -16.86 15.45
C ASP A 549 19.58 -16.82 15.69
N GLY A 550 19.03 -17.80 16.40
CA GLY A 550 17.60 -17.84 16.74
C GLY A 550 17.13 -16.74 17.70
N THR A 551 18.05 -15.99 18.34
CA THR A 551 17.73 -14.84 19.20
C THR A 551 17.81 -13.51 18.45
N LEU A 552 18.18 -13.56 17.16
CA LEU A 552 18.21 -12.42 16.26
C LEU A 552 16.90 -12.28 15.52
N SER A 553 16.48 -11.06 15.27
CA SER A 553 15.29 -10.74 14.45
C SER A 553 15.57 -9.56 13.56
N TRP A 554 15.30 -9.72 12.28
CA TRP A 554 15.46 -8.70 11.25
C TRP A 554 14.15 -8.06 10.91
N GLN A 555 14.16 -6.74 10.74
CA GLN A 555 13.06 -5.96 10.18
C GLN A 555 13.63 -4.99 9.16
N VAL A 556 12.90 -4.75 8.07
CA VAL A 556 13.26 -3.70 7.12
C VAL A 556 12.04 -2.80 6.92
N VAL A 557 12.28 -1.50 6.97
CA VAL A 557 11.28 -0.46 6.76
C VAL A 557 11.69 0.32 5.52
N GLN A 558 10.77 0.48 4.58
CA GLN A 558 10.98 1.33 3.41
C GLN A 558 10.54 2.75 3.74
N HIS A 559 11.44 3.70 3.52
CA HIS A 559 11.17 5.13 3.56
C HIS A 559 10.95 5.63 2.13
N HIS A 560 9.97 6.51 1.94
CA HIS A 560 9.78 7.19 0.65
C HIS A 560 9.06 8.54 0.81
N ALA A 561 9.26 9.43 -0.20
CA ALA A 561 8.70 10.78 -0.24
C ALA A 561 9.00 11.66 0.98
N GLY A 562 10.01 11.29 1.79
CA GLY A 562 10.53 12.08 2.92
C GLY A 562 9.71 12.05 4.21
N ASP A 563 8.45 11.65 4.17
CA ASP A 563 7.52 11.85 5.28
C ASP A 563 6.79 10.60 5.79
N HIS A 564 6.86 9.46 5.07
CA HIS A 564 6.22 8.24 5.54
C HIS A 564 7.01 6.95 5.24
N THR A 565 6.59 5.87 5.87
CA THR A 565 7.28 4.59 5.82
C THR A 565 6.31 3.43 5.63
N HIS A 566 6.78 2.40 4.93
CA HIS A 566 6.07 1.12 4.80
C HIS A 566 6.88 -0.03 5.40
N PRO A 567 6.22 -1.03 6.03
CA PRO A 567 6.88 -2.28 6.37
C PRO A 567 7.33 -2.99 5.08
N PHE A 568 8.65 -3.21 4.92
CA PHE A 568 9.21 -3.96 3.80
C PHE A 568 9.44 -5.42 4.15
N LEU A 569 10.13 -5.68 5.24
CA LEU A 569 10.28 -6.99 5.87
C LEU A 569 9.74 -6.89 7.30
N PRO A 570 8.70 -7.65 7.68
CA PRO A 570 8.25 -7.70 9.07
C PRO A 570 9.32 -8.36 9.96
N PRO A 571 9.23 -8.23 11.30
CA PRO A 571 10.15 -8.90 12.22
C PRO A 571 10.28 -10.39 11.89
N THR A 572 11.46 -10.80 11.44
CA THR A 572 11.75 -12.14 10.94
C THR A 572 12.90 -12.73 11.78
N PRO A 573 12.65 -13.80 12.54
CA PRO A 573 13.67 -14.40 13.39
C PRO A 573 14.71 -15.16 12.58
N GLY A 574 15.92 -15.25 13.11
CA GLY A 574 17.03 -15.97 12.52
C GLY A 574 18.11 -15.06 11.96
N ASN A 575 19.02 -15.63 11.20
CA ASN A 575 20.11 -14.94 10.52
C ASN A 575 20.14 -15.37 9.05
N ASP A 576 20.95 -14.69 8.21
CA ASP A 576 20.99 -14.93 6.77
C ASP A 576 19.62 -14.77 6.07
N VAL A 577 18.84 -13.78 6.52
CA VAL A 577 17.53 -13.47 5.96
C VAL A 577 17.73 -12.78 4.61
N GLU A 578 17.18 -13.37 3.54
CA GLU A 578 17.27 -12.82 2.17
C GLU A 578 16.13 -11.84 1.90
N ILE A 579 16.46 -10.67 1.35
CA ILE A 579 15.51 -9.72 0.77
C ILE A 579 15.86 -9.44 -0.68
N VAL A 580 14.88 -9.03 -1.47
CA VAL A 580 15.07 -8.55 -2.84
C VAL A 580 14.85 -7.05 -2.83
N ALA A 581 15.84 -6.29 -3.29
CA ALA A 581 15.78 -4.83 -3.28
C ALA A 581 14.65 -4.31 -4.20
N PRO A 582 13.83 -3.35 -3.74
CA PRO A 582 12.68 -2.85 -4.49
C PRO A 582 13.09 -1.94 -5.64
N ALA A 583 12.16 -1.73 -6.58
CA ALA A 583 12.18 -0.59 -7.48
C ALA A 583 11.64 0.67 -6.77
N PRO A 584 11.91 1.89 -7.26
CA PRO A 584 11.19 3.07 -6.82
C PRO A 584 9.71 2.94 -7.19
N GLU A 585 8.82 3.52 -6.39
CA GLU A 585 7.38 3.49 -6.68
C GLU A 585 7.02 4.32 -7.91
N ASP A 586 7.76 5.40 -8.12
CA ASP A 586 7.57 6.32 -9.23
C ASP A 586 8.92 6.87 -9.72
N ILE A 587 8.96 7.35 -10.97
CA ILE A 587 10.14 7.99 -11.58
C ILE A 587 10.56 9.28 -10.85
N HIS A 588 9.66 9.91 -10.10
CA HIS A 588 9.92 11.10 -9.30
C HIS A 588 10.29 10.77 -7.85
N SER A 589 10.08 9.54 -7.40
CA SER A 589 10.41 9.04 -6.05
C SER A 589 11.76 8.32 -6.03
N THR A 590 12.81 8.97 -6.50
CA THR A 590 14.13 8.34 -6.72
C THR A 590 15.25 8.95 -5.86
N ASP A 591 15.01 10.04 -5.12
CA ASP A 591 16.00 10.67 -4.25
C ASP A 591 16.40 9.72 -3.10
N PRO A 592 17.67 9.27 -2.99
CA PRO A 592 18.12 8.33 -1.97
C PRO A 592 18.15 8.91 -0.55
N GLU A 593 17.96 10.20 -0.37
CA GLU A 593 17.83 10.80 0.96
C GLU A 593 16.40 10.64 1.50
N GLU A 594 15.41 10.55 0.63
CA GLU A 594 14.01 10.37 0.96
C GLU A 594 13.53 8.94 0.74
N ASN A 595 14.19 8.18 -0.17
CA ASN A 595 13.77 6.85 -0.59
C ASN A 595 14.89 5.83 -0.34
N TYR A 596 14.78 5.05 0.75
CA TYR A 596 15.80 4.08 1.17
C TYR A 596 15.17 2.97 2.03
N LEU A 597 15.93 1.92 2.28
CA LEU A 597 15.58 0.87 3.23
C LEU A 597 16.28 1.13 4.58
N GLU A 598 15.54 1.09 5.67
CA GLU A 598 16.07 1.07 7.03
C GLU A 598 16.12 -0.39 7.52
N VAL A 599 17.31 -0.94 7.60
CA VAL A 599 17.56 -2.31 8.09
C VAL A 599 17.73 -2.28 9.59
N ARG A 600 16.92 -3.07 10.31
CA ARG A 600 16.92 -3.18 11.78
C ARG A 600 17.30 -4.59 12.19
N LEU A 601 18.27 -4.72 13.08
CA LEU A 601 18.63 -5.97 13.75
C LEU A 601 18.33 -5.84 15.24
N THR A 602 17.43 -6.68 15.73
CA THR A 602 17.12 -6.81 17.15
C THR A 602 17.73 -8.11 17.67
N ALA A 603 18.49 -8.03 18.74
CA ALA A 603 18.95 -9.18 19.48
C ALA A 603 18.27 -9.24 20.85
N THR A 604 17.95 -10.45 21.31
CA THR A 604 17.28 -10.70 22.60
C THR A 604 18.11 -11.69 23.40
N ASP A 605 18.41 -11.36 24.65
CA ASP A 605 19.13 -12.23 25.56
C ASP A 605 18.25 -13.36 26.14
N SER A 606 18.82 -14.23 26.97
CA SER A 606 18.11 -15.34 27.60
C SER A 606 17.04 -14.89 28.61
N ASN A 607 17.10 -13.67 29.11
CA ASN A 607 16.14 -13.07 30.04
C ASN A 607 15.06 -12.26 29.31
N GLY A 608 15.17 -12.10 27.97
CA GLY A 608 14.22 -11.38 27.15
C GLY A 608 14.45 -9.85 27.10
N LEU A 609 15.62 -9.35 27.52
CA LEU A 609 16.02 -7.97 27.30
C LEU A 609 16.58 -7.83 25.89
N SER A 610 16.14 -6.81 25.17
CA SER A 610 16.44 -6.67 23.74
C SER A 610 17.09 -5.34 23.42
N ARG A 611 17.91 -5.33 22.37
CA ARG A 611 18.47 -4.13 21.77
C ARG A 611 18.39 -4.19 20.26
N THR A 612 18.06 -3.05 19.66
CA THR A 612 17.97 -2.90 18.19
C THR A 612 19.05 -1.94 17.71
N VAL A 613 19.71 -2.29 16.62
CA VAL A 613 20.55 -1.38 15.83
C VAL A 613 19.96 -1.20 14.44
N THR A 614 20.17 -0.02 13.87
CA THR A 614 19.60 0.34 12.55
C THR A 614 20.70 0.75 11.59
N GLN A 615 20.46 0.51 10.29
CA GLN A 615 21.37 0.90 9.22
C GLN A 615 20.58 1.34 7.99
N LYS A 616 20.91 2.52 7.41
CA LYS A 616 20.39 2.97 6.12
C LYS A 616 21.03 2.18 4.99
N LEU A 617 20.22 1.68 4.07
CA LEU A 617 20.61 1.02 2.85
C LEU A 617 19.94 1.75 1.68
N ALA A 618 20.71 2.57 0.95
CA ALA A 618 20.23 3.44 -0.09
C ALA A 618 20.40 2.80 -1.48
N PRO A 619 19.59 3.19 -2.49
CA PRO A 619 19.79 2.75 -3.86
C PRO A 619 21.04 3.40 -4.48
N HIS A 620 21.63 2.70 -5.45
CA HIS A 620 22.63 3.30 -6.34
C HIS A 620 21.89 4.08 -7.43
N THR A 621 22.04 5.42 -7.43
CA THR A 621 21.36 6.32 -8.36
C THR A 621 22.24 6.73 -9.52
N VAL A 622 21.63 6.90 -10.69
CA VAL A 622 22.31 7.23 -11.94
C VAL A 622 21.44 8.20 -12.75
N ASP A 623 22.06 9.24 -13.31
CA ASP A 623 21.36 10.17 -14.20
C ASP A 623 21.10 9.55 -15.58
N VAL A 624 19.85 9.60 -16.05
CA VAL A 624 19.42 9.23 -17.39
C VAL A 624 18.83 10.44 -18.08
N VAL A 625 19.38 10.79 -19.24
CA VAL A 625 18.99 11.99 -19.99
C VAL A 625 18.19 11.59 -21.23
N PHE A 626 17.01 12.17 -21.39
CA PHE A 626 16.19 12.04 -22.58
C PHE A 626 16.12 13.37 -23.33
N GLN A 627 16.13 13.32 -24.66
CA GLN A 627 16.01 14.49 -25.52
C GLN A 627 15.36 14.15 -26.86
N SER A 628 14.58 15.08 -27.41
CA SER A 628 14.00 14.99 -28.74
C SER A 628 14.77 15.82 -29.77
N ARG A 629 14.74 15.40 -31.05
CA ARG A 629 15.28 16.15 -32.19
C ARG A 629 14.29 16.10 -33.37
N PRO A 630 13.68 17.25 -33.75
CA PRO A 630 13.86 18.59 -33.17
C PRO A 630 13.40 18.64 -31.71
N ALA A 631 13.89 19.62 -30.97
CA ALA A 631 13.45 19.94 -29.62
C ALA A 631 11.94 20.27 -29.61
N GLU A 632 11.29 20.20 -28.44
CA GLU A 632 9.86 20.51 -28.25
C GLU A 632 8.91 19.43 -28.79
N LEU A 633 9.38 18.21 -29.00
CA LEU A 633 8.51 17.06 -29.27
C LEU A 633 8.42 16.19 -28.01
N ASP A 634 7.24 15.71 -27.76
CA ASP A 634 6.90 14.94 -26.58
C ASP A 634 7.67 13.63 -26.52
N LEU A 635 8.12 13.28 -25.33
CA LEU A 635 8.64 11.96 -24.98
C LEU A 635 7.90 11.47 -23.74
N VAL A 636 7.77 10.17 -23.61
CA VAL A 636 7.14 9.53 -22.47
C VAL A 636 8.13 8.57 -21.81
N VAL A 637 8.23 8.62 -20.47
CA VAL A 637 9.05 7.70 -19.68
C VAL A 637 8.20 7.19 -18.51
N ASN A 638 7.99 5.88 -18.45
CA ASN A 638 7.10 5.24 -17.48
C ASN A 638 5.70 5.91 -17.42
N GLY A 639 5.17 6.30 -18.59
CA GLY A 639 3.88 6.98 -18.69
C GLY A 639 3.92 8.49 -18.45
N HIS A 640 5.02 9.06 -17.92
CA HIS A 640 5.16 10.50 -17.73
C HIS A 640 5.61 11.17 -19.00
N LYS A 641 4.76 12.04 -19.53
CA LYS A 641 5.03 12.83 -20.70
C LYS A 641 5.82 14.10 -20.35
N PHE A 642 6.76 14.49 -21.19
CA PHE A 642 7.48 15.77 -21.11
C PHE A 642 7.81 16.30 -22.50
N ASP A 643 7.78 17.62 -22.64
CA ASP A 643 8.05 18.38 -23.86
C ASP A 643 9.34 19.21 -23.77
N ASP A 644 10.12 19.03 -22.70
CA ASP A 644 11.40 19.69 -22.52
C ASP A 644 12.38 19.23 -23.60
N ALA A 645 13.18 20.16 -24.15
CA ALA A 645 14.22 19.85 -25.14
C ALA A 645 15.23 18.79 -24.62
N THR A 646 15.40 18.73 -23.31
CA THR A 646 16.24 17.76 -22.62
C THR A 646 15.72 17.60 -21.19
N ARG A 647 15.44 16.38 -20.77
CA ARG A 647 15.02 16.04 -19.40
C ARG A 647 16.02 15.06 -18.78
N THR A 648 16.46 15.35 -17.57
CA THR A 648 17.29 14.44 -16.78
C THR A 648 16.45 13.85 -15.66
N PHE A 649 16.47 12.53 -15.58
CA PHE A 649 15.89 11.77 -14.48
C PHE A 649 16.99 11.13 -13.64
N MET A 650 16.92 11.30 -12.32
CA MET A 650 17.65 10.43 -11.40
C MET A 650 16.95 9.07 -11.41
N SER A 651 17.64 8.01 -11.71
CA SER A 651 17.09 6.66 -11.79
C SER A 651 17.92 5.70 -10.92
N TRP A 652 17.33 4.59 -10.48
CA TRP A 652 18.06 3.59 -9.73
C TRP A 652 18.72 2.57 -10.67
N GLU A 653 19.93 2.11 -10.35
CA GLU A 653 20.59 1.06 -11.13
C GLU A 653 19.68 -0.17 -11.26
N ALA A 654 19.62 -0.74 -12.46
CA ALA A 654 18.75 -1.84 -12.88
C ALA A 654 17.24 -1.53 -12.90
N TYR A 655 16.81 -0.28 -12.62
CA TYR A 655 15.41 0.10 -12.81
C TYR A 655 15.06 0.10 -14.29
N ARG A 656 13.90 -0.48 -14.62
CA ARG A 656 13.38 -0.55 -15.99
C ARG A 656 12.56 0.71 -16.27
N LEU A 657 12.94 1.44 -17.29
CA LEU A 657 12.23 2.60 -17.82
C LEU A 657 11.57 2.20 -19.14
N ASN A 658 10.26 2.21 -19.21
CA ASN A 658 9.54 2.14 -20.48
C ASN A 658 9.56 3.51 -21.13
N VAL A 659 10.09 3.61 -22.34
CA VAL A 659 10.24 4.86 -23.06
C VAL A 659 9.46 4.82 -24.36
N ASP A 660 8.79 5.92 -24.68
CA ASP A 660 8.06 6.08 -25.92
C ASP A 660 8.36 7.47 -26.54
N ALA A 661 8.36 7.50 -27.85
CA ALA A 661 8.47 8.72 -28.67
C ALA A 661 7.19 8.87 -29.50
N PRO A 662 6.06 9.32 -28.91
CA PRO A 662 4.77 9.36 -29.56
C PRO A 662 4.84 9.95 -30.95
N SER A 663 4.12 9.37 -31.90
CA SER A 663 4.16 9.74 -33.31
C SER A 663 2.78 9.46 -33.95
N PRO A 664 2.33 10.27 -34.94
CA PRO A 664 2.91 11.55 -35.36
C PRO A 664 2.62 12.69 -34.38
N GLN A 665 3.48 13.71 -34.33
CA GLN A 665 3.29 14.89 -33.47
C GLN A 665 3.28 16.18 -34.31
N THR A 666 2.42 17.13 -33.94
CA THR A 666 2.35 18.44 -34.61
C THR A 666 2.80 19.53 -33.62
N THR A 667 3.85 20.26 -33.98
CA THR A 667 4.35 21.39 -33.17
C THR A 667 3.39 22.56 -33.19
N PRO A 668 3.49 23.51 -32.24
CA PRO A 668 2.68 24.75 -32.27
C PRO A 668 2.89 25.59 -33.54
N SER A 669 3.99 25.40 -34.24
CA SER A 669 4.24 26.03 -35.55
C SER A 669 3.48 25.38 -36.72
N GLY A 670 2.76 24.30 -36.49
CA GLY A 670 1.96 23.57 -37.47
C GLY A 670 2.75 22.59 -38.34
N VAL A 671 3.99 22.26 -37.96
CA VAL A 671 4.79 21.23 -38.65
C VAL A 671 4.57 19.88 -37.97
N THR A 672 4.15 18.89 -38.72
CA THR A 672 3.98 17.50 -38.24
C THR A 672 5.25 16.71 -38.44
N TYR A 673 5.59 15.88 -37.44
CA TYR A 673 6.79 15.04 -37.43
C TYR A 673 6.39 13.58 -37.16
N SER A 674 7.10 12.65 -37.79
CA SER A 674 7.03 11.21 -37.49
C SER A 674 8.30 10.73 -36.86
N PHE A 675 8.21 9.76 -35.95
CA PHE A 675 9.37 9.12 -35.33
C PHE A 675 10.28 8.48 -36.39
N ALA A 676 11.56 8.62 -36.21
CA ALA A 676 12.57 8.06 -37.13
C ALA A 676 13.50 7.05 -36.46
N SER A 677 13.99 7.36 -35.25
CA SER A 677 14.87 6.43 -34.52
C SER A 677 15.19 6.94 -33.11
N TRP A 678 15.42 6.05 -32.20
CA TRP A 678 16.18 6.29 -30.96
C TRP A 678 17.71 6.16 -31.21
N SER A 679 18.50 6.80 -30.35
CA SER A 679 19.97 6.76 -30.43
C SER A 679 20.57 5.40 -30.13
N ASP A 680 19.85 4.52 -29.42
CA ASP A 680 20.23 3.13 -29.15
C ASP A 680 19.78 2.16 -30.26
N GLY A 681 19.05 2.65 -31.26
CA GLY A 681 18.59 1.92 -32.41
C GLY A 681 17.42 0.98 -32.19
N LYS A 682 16.71 1.16 -31.06
CA LYS A 682 15.51 0.38 -30.74
C LYS A 682 14.23 0.97 -31.34
N GLU A 683 13.11 0.25 -31.14
CA GLU A 683 11.78 0.63 -31.60
C GLU A 683 11.27 1.91 -30.92
N GLN A 684 10.15 2.45 -31.42
CA GLN A 684 9.54 3.69 -30.95
C GLN A 684 9.24 3.62 -29.47
N GLN A 685 8.53 2.59 -29.02
CA GLN A 685 8.34 2.25 -27.63
C GLN A 685 9.19 1.03 -27.26
N HIS A 686 9.96 1.14 -26.18
CA HIS A 686 10.78 0.02 -25.70
C HIS A 686 11.23 0.23 -24.27
N ASP A 687 11.80 -0.80 -23.68
CA ASP A 687 12.37 -0.76 -22.35
C ASP A 687 13.87 -0.45 -22.37
N ILE A 688 14.26 0.42 -21.44
CA ILE A 688 15.65 0.71 -21.10
C ILE A 688 15.88 0.24 -19.66
N VAL A 689 16.99 -0.42 -19.42
CA VAL A 689 17.43 -0.76 -18.06
C VAL A 689 18.52 0.21 -17.65
N THR A 690 18.33 0.94 -16.54
CA THR A 690 19.30 1.89 -16.01
C THR A 690 20.62 1.18 -15.71
N GLY A 691 21.70 1.66 -16.33
CA GLY A 691 23.04 1.12 -16.16
C GLY A 691 23.74 1.59 -14.88
N THR A 692 25.03 1.28 -14.76
CA THR A 692 25.88 1.70 -13.63
C THR A 692 26.48 3.10 -13.80
N ALA A 693 26.26 3.77 -14.92
CA ALA A 693 26.83 5.09 -15.26
C ALA A 693 25.80 5.94 -16.01
N PRO A 694 25.91 7.28 -15.94
CA PRO A 694 25.03 8.19 -16.64
C PRO A 694 24.90 7.86 -18.14
N SER A 695 23.68 7.93 -18.65
CA SER A 695 23.35 7.62 -20.04
C SER A 695 22.46 8.67 -20.67
N SER A 696 22.44 8.72 -22.01
CA SER A 696 21.61 9.67 -22.75
C SER A 696 20.97 9.01 -23.96
N TYR A 697 19.68 9.24 -24.12
CA TYR A 697 18.86 8.71 -25.20
C TYR A 697 18.24 9.85 -25.99
N THR A 698 18.34 9.79 -27.32
CA THR A 698 17.83 10.81 -28.22
C THR A 698 16.82 10.19 -29.17
N ALA A 699 15.57 10.66 -29.09
CA ALA A 699 14.58 10.40 -30.11
C ALA A 699 14.75 11.36 -31.28
N THR A 700 14.88 10.85 -32.48
CA THR A 700 14.98 11.64 -33.70
C THR A 700 13.70 11.51 -34.50
N PHE A 701 13.12 12.65 -34.87
CA PHE A 701 11.90 12.72 -35.69
C PHE A 701 12.22 13.40 -37.03
N LYS A 702 11.41 13.13 -38.05
CA LYS A 702 11.47 13.77 -39.35
C LYS A 702 10.18 14.46 -39.71
N ALA A 703 10.24 15.64 -40.25
CA ALA A 703 9.06 16.35 -40.71
C ALA A 703 8.35 15.58 -41.82
N CYS A 704 7.03 15.47 -41.73
CA CYS A 704 6.20 14.79 -42.71
C CYS A 704 6.27 15.56 -44.04
N THR A 705 6.63 14.86 -45.11
CA THR A 705 6.56 15.38 -46.48
C THR A 705 5.13 15.44 -47.00
N LYS A 706 4.27 14.58 -46.41
CA LYS A 706 2.83 14.56 -46.67
C LYS A 706 2.07 14.28 -45.38
N THR A 707 1.06 15.08 -45.08
CA THR A 707 0.26 14.98 -43.87
C THR A 707 -1.21 14.88 -44.24
N GLY A 708 -1.92 13.90 -43.64
CA GLY A 708 -3.35 13.72 -43.68
C GLY A 708 -4.12 14.66 -42.75
N THR A 709 -5.36 14.29 -42.44
CA THR A 709 -6.24 15.03 -41.53
C THR A 709 -6.81 14.10 -40.45
N SER A 710 -7.89 14.43 -39.80
CA SER A 710 -8.61 13.55 -38.87
C SER A 710 -9.68 12.66 -39.58
N ALA A 711 -9.71 12.64 -40.90
CA ALA A 711 -10.68 11.84 -41.70
C ALA A 711 -9.92 10.78 -42.51
N GLY A 712 -10.57 9.63 -42.76
CA GLY A 712 -9.98 8.56 -43.58
C GLY A 712 -9.64 8.99 -45.00
N GLU A 713 -8.37 8.85 -45.42
CA GLU A 713 -7.85 9.41 -46.68
C GLU A 713 -6.98 8.39 -47.42
N THR A 714 -6.63 8.78 -48.69
CA THR A 714 -5.61 8.01 -49.42
C THR A 714 -4.41 8.89 -49.66
N LEU A 715 -3.27 8.48 -49.09
CA LEU A 715 -2.01 9.20 -49.15
C LEU A 715 -1.00 8.36 -49.94
N THR A 716 -0.48 8.93 -51.01
CA THR A 716 0.48 8.21 -51.90
C THR A 716 1.77 9.00 -51.98
N GLY A 717 2.89 8.35 -51.73
CA GLY A 717 4.25 8.87 -51.82
C GLY A 717 4.76 9.00 -53.25
N THR A 718 6.06 9.06 -53.39
CA THR A 718 6.76 9.21 -54.66
C THR A 718 7.71 8.01 -54.91
N SER A 719 8.66 8.13 -55.80
CA SER A 719 9.76 7.14 -55.96
C SER A 719 11.02 7.52 -55.18
N SER A 720 10.95 8.50 -54.30
CA SER A 720 12.05 8.98 -53.42
C SER A 720 11.61 8.82 -51.99
N ALA A 721 12.57 8.83 -51.08
CA ALA A 721 12.29 8.73 -49.65
C ALA A 721 11.26 9.77 -49.17
N ASP A 722 10.13 9.35 -48.68
CA ASP A 722 9.01 10.13 -48.15
C ASP A 722 8.82 9.97 -46.64
N VAL A 723 8.20 10.93 -45.98
CA VAL A 723 7.65 10.81 -44.62
C VAL A 723 6.16 11.12 -44.70
N ILE A 724 5.32 10.12 -44.52
CA ILE A 724 3.85 10.26 -44.64
C ILE A 724 3.18 10.03 -43.29
N CYS A 725 2.37 10.96 -42.88
CA CYS A 725 1.67 10.97 -41.59
C CYS A 725 0.16 11.01 -41.85
N GLY A 726 -0.58 9.95 -41.49
CA GLY A 726 -2.03 9.83 -41.66
C GLY A 726 -2.78 10.75 -40.69
N LEU A 727 -2.33 10.87 -39.45
CA LEU A 727 -2.93 11.56 -38.32
C LEU A 727 -4.13 10.80 -37.72
N GLY A 728 -5.27 10.84 -38.31
CA GLY A 728 -6.44 10.17 -37.79
C GLY A 728 -7.47 9.82 -38.85
N GLY A 729 -8.38 8.92 -38.53
CA GLY A 729 -9.29 8.33 -39.51
C GLY A 729 -8.73 7.03 -40.08
N ASN A 730 -9.47 6.29 -40.85
CA ASN A 730 -9.02 5.03 -41.44
C ASN A 730 -8.34 5.31 -42.79
N ASP A 731 -7.02 5.40 -42.81
CA ASP A 731 -6.23 5.83 -43.93
C ASP A 731 -5.77 4.68 -44.82
N THR A 732 -5.41 5.01 -46.05
CA THR A 732 -4.69 4.11 -46.97
C THR A 732 -3.45 4.82 -47.43
N ILE A 733 -2.28 4.36 -46.95
CA ILE A 733 -0.96 4.94 -47.21
C ILE A 733 -0.16 4.01 -48.11
N ASP A 734 0.40 4.51 -49.22
CA ASP A 734 1.31 3.79 -50.13
C ASP A 734 2.58 4.64 -50.32
N GLY A 735 3.73 4.16 -49.79
CA GLY A 735 5.03 4.81 -49.93
C GLY A 735 5.57 4.79 -51.37
N MET A 736 5.18 3.83 -52.17
CA MET A 736 5.59 3.62 -53.57
C MET A 736 7.04 3.10 -53.70
N GLY A 737 8.04 3.93 -53.52
CA GLY A 737 9.43 3.53 -53.55
C GLY A 737 10.34 4.61 -52.98
N GLY A 738 11.46 4.17 -52.47
CA GLY A 738 12.34 5.00 -51.64
C GLY A 738 12.52 4.34 -50.27
N ASN A 739 13.21 4.96 -49.36
CA ASN A 739 13.29 4.50 -47.97
C ASN A 739 12.35 5.37 -47.14
N ASP A 740 11.13 4.93 -46.98
CA ASP A 740 10.03 5.72 -46.50
C ASP A 740 9.82 5.59 -44.98
N ILE A 741 9.18 6.57 -44.35
CA ILE A 741 8.63 6.51 -43.00
C ILE A 741 7.13 6.79 -43.12
N LEU A 742 6.33 5.79 -42.77
CA LEU A 742 4.88 5.80 -42.95
C LEU A 742 4.22 5.57 -41.58
N SER A 743 3.43 6.54 -41.10
CA SER A 743 2.69 6.46 -39.85
C SER A 743 1.19 6.56 -40.12
N GLY A 744 0.42 5.54 -39.73
CA GLY A 744 -1.03 5.52 -39.85
C GLY A 744 -1.66 6.55 -38.94
N GLY A 745 -1.36 6.51 -37.67
CA GLY A 745 -1.91 7.42 -36.66
C GLY A 745 -3.07 6.79 -35.90
N GLY A 746 -4.21 7.47 -35.83
CA GLY A 746 -5.37 6.97 -35.12
C GLY A 746 -6.48 6.49 -36.06
N GLY A 747 -6.84 5.21 -36.00
CA GLY A 747 -7.85 4.62 -36.87
C GLY A 747 -7.38 3.25 -37.40
N ALA A 748 -8.22 2.53 -38.10
CA ALA A 748 -7.83 1.25 -38.68
C ALA A 748 -7.24 1.48 -40.09
N ASP A 749 -5.90 1.51 -40.15
CA ASP A 749 -5.15 1.98 -41.31
C ASP A 749 -4.63 0.84 -42.21
N LYS A 750 -4.33 1.16 -43.44
CA LYS A 750 -3.65 0.27 -44.40
C LYS A 750 -2.37 0.96 -44.87
N VAL A 751 -1.24 0.45 -44.40
CA VAL A 751 0.06 1.04 -44.65
C VAL A 751 0.87 0.09 -45.51
N LYS A 752 1.28 0.54 -46.70
CA LYS A 752 2.13 -0.20 -47.62
C LYS A 752 3.45 0.54 -47.87
N GLY A 753 4.59 -0.13 -47.61
CA GLY A 753 5.93 0.42 -47.82
C GLY A 753 6.23 0.66 -49.30
N GLY A 754 6.22 -0.39 -50.09
CA GLY A 754 6.58 -0.30 -51.49
C GLY A 754 7.97 -0.86 -51.73
N GLY A 755 8.83 -0.16 -52.44
CA GLY A 755 10.17 -0.62 -52.71
C GLY A 755 11.23 0.22 -52.03
N GLY A 756 12.08 -0.40 -51.21
CA GLY A 756 13.14 0.29 -50.47
C GLY A 756 13.28 -0.28 -49.06
N ALA A 757 13.96 0.45 -48.19
CA ALA A 757 14.07 0.10 -46.78
C ALA A 757 13.13 1.00 -45.96
N ASP A 758 11.95 0.50 -45.67
CA ASP A 758 10.84 1.25 -45.16
C ASP A 758 10.62 1.06 -43.64
N LYS A 759 10.00 2.06 -43.04
CA LYS A 759 9.51 1.99 -41.64
C LYS A 759 8.01 2.22 -41.67
N LEU A 760 7.25 1.22 -41.22
CA LEU A 760 5.81 1.26 -41.16
C LEU A 760 5.35 1.23 -39.71
N TYR A 761 4.58 2.24 -39.31
CA TYR A 761 3.98 2.36 -37.99
C TYR A 761 2.45 2.39 -38.13
N GLY A 762 1.76 1.44 -37.50
CA GLY A 762 0.30 1.40 -37.43
C GLY A 762 -0.22 2.46 -36.48
N GLU A 763 0.43 2.59 -35.35
CA GLU A 763 0.06 3.42 -34.20
C GLU A 763 -1.19 2.86 -33.50
N ASN A 764 -2.25 3.65 -33.26
CA ASN A 764 -3.38 3.22 -32.46
C ASN A 764 -4.49 2.56 -33.27
N TYR A 765 -5.17 1.54 -32.71
CA TYR A 765 -6.23 0.71 -33.28
C TYR A 765 -5.71 -0.46 -34.17
N ASN A 766 -6.59 -1.05 -35.00
CA ASN A 766 -6.31 -2.31 -35.70
C ASN A 766 -5.85 -2.07 -37.14
N ASP A 767 -4.58 -2.21 -37.41
CA ASP A 767 -3.93 -1.80 -38.64
C ASP A 767 -3.52 -2.97 -39.55
N ALA A 768 -3.26 -2.68 -40.80
CA ALA A 768 -2.77 -3.64 -41.77
C ALA A 768 -1.50 -3.09 -42.47
N LEU A 769 -0.33 -3.67 -42.14
CA LEU A 769 0.95 -3.24 -42.64
C LEU A 769 1.48 -4.22 -43.69
N ASP A 770 1.88 -3.73 -44.89
CA ASP A 770 2.43 -4.50 -46.01
C ASP A 770 3.80 -3.97 -46.41
N SER A 771 4.86 -4.69 -46.09
CA SER A 771 6.24 -4.31 -46.41
C SER A 771 6.79 -5.01 -47.66
N ARG A 772 5.99 -5.84 -48.36
CA ARG A 772 6.50 -6.65 -49.47
C ARG A 772 7.03 -5.83 -50.64
N ASP A 773 8.30 -5.99 -50.92
CA ASP A 773 8.99 -5.44 -52.09
C ASP A 773 9.87 -6.47 -52.81
N GLY A 774 9.93 -7.72 -52.30
CA GLY A 774 10.77 -8.80 -52.79
C GLY A 774 12.18 -8.80 -52.24
N VAL A 775 12.52 -7.95 -51.27
CA VAL A 775 13.83 -7.84 -50.61
C VAL A 775 13.65 -8.14 -49.10
N SER A 776 14.18 -9.26 -48.66
CA SER A 776 14.09 -9.65 -47.25
C SER A 776 15.09 -8.91 -46.37
N GLY A 777 14.65 -8.46 -45.18
CA GLY A 777 15.51 -7.91 -44.12
C GLY A 777 15.82 -6.41 -44.25
N ASN A 778 15.05 -5.66 -45.03
CA ASN A 778 15.26 -4.23 -45.25
C ASN A 778 14.24 -3.39 -44.47
N ASP A 779 13.04 -3.89 -44.19
CA ASP A 779 11.93 -3.12 -43.59
C ASP A 779 11.78 -3.33 -42.11
N SER A 780 11.17 -2.34 -41.48
CA SER A 780 10.76 -2.37 -40.07
C SER A 780 9.28 -2.10 -39.93
N LEU A 781 8.55 -2.95 -39.17
CA LEU A 781 7.12 -2.84 -38.96
C LEU A 781 6.84 -2.78 -37.46
N ASP A 782 6.00 -1.83 -37.07
CA ASP A 782 5.45 -1.74 -35.74
C ASP A 782 3.93 -1.52 -35.84
N GLY A 783 3.14 -2.47 -35.33
CA GLY A 783 1.68 -2.36 -35.34
C GLY A 783 1.17 -1.34 -34.37
N GLY A 784 1.82 -1.20 -33.22
CA GLY A 784 1.36 -0.37 -32.10
C GLY A 784 0.28 -1.05 -31.25
N PRO A 785 -0.45 -0.27 -30.44
CA PRO A 785 -1.58 -0.76 -29.65
C PRO A 785 -2.79 -1.12 -30.51
N GLY A 786 -3.10 -2.41 -30.65
CA GLY A 786 -4.23 -2.89 -31.44
C GLY A 786 -4.22 -4.39 -31.68
N THR A 787 -5.11 -4.85 -32.57
CA THR A 787 -5.03 -6.20 -33.16
C THR A 787 -4.64 -6.07 -34.63
N ASP A 788 -3.34 -6.06 -34.87
CA ASP A 788 -2.77 -5.68 -36.15
C ASP A 788 -2.45 -6.86 -37.05
N THR A 789 -2.41 -6.63 -38.33
CA THR A 789 -2.10 -7.62 -39.32
C THR A 789 -0.87 -7.20 -40.14
N LYS A 790 0.00 -8.15 -40.46
CA LYS A 790 1.19 -7.90 -41.30
C LYS A 790 1.25 -8.78 -42.49
N THR A 791 1.81 -8.24 -43.55
CA THR A 791 2.20 -8.99 -44.75
C THR A 791 3.63 -8.60 -45.10
N THR A 792 4.54 -9.56 -45.02
CA THR A 792 6.00 -9.30 -45.12
C THR A 792 6.67 -10.19 -46.13
N ASP A 793 7.90 -9.89 -46.54
CA ASP A 793 8.81 -10.83 -47.19
C ASP A 793 9.27 -11.91 -46.18
N ALA A 794 10.21 -12.76 -46.55
CA ALA A 794 10.58 -13.93 -45.76
C ALA A 794 11.14 -13.59 -44.38
N THR A 795 11.84 -12.45 -44.27
CA THR A 795 12.39 -11.90 -43.04
C THR A 795 12.40 -10.37 -43.15
N GLU A 796 12.15 -9.67 -42.05
CA GLU A 796 12.28 -8.20 -41.97
C GLU A 796 13.33 -7.80 -40.93
N LYS A 797 13.74 -6.52 -40.97
CA LYS A 797 14.75 -5.97 -40.07
C LYS A 797 14.27 -5.97 -38.63
N SER A 798 13.04 -5.53 -38.37
CA SER A 798 12.34 -5.62 -37.09
C SER A 798 10.84 -5.76 -37.30
N ILE A 799 10.19 -6.44 -36.39
CA ILE A 799 8.72 -6.59 -36.33
C ILE A 799 8.29 -6.50 -34.88
N ALA A 800 7.45 -5.50 -34.56
CA ALA A 800 6.89 -5.25 -33.24
C ALA A 800 5.37 -5.01 -33.30
N GLY A 801 4.65 -5.04 -32.19
CA GLY A 801 3.24 -4.66 -32.08
C GLY A 801 2.25 -5.58 -32.84
N PHE A 802 2.56 -6.88 -33.02
CA PHE A 802 1.66 -7.84 -33.68
C PHE A 802 1.38 -9.04 -32.77
N PRO A 803 0.13 -9.58 -32.73
CA PRO A 803 -0.26 -10.71 -31.91
C PRO A 803 0.50 -12.02 -32.22
#